data_9dc62d570bbe9a3e2893afd73f75b5be
#
_entry.id   9dc62d570bbe9a3e2893afd73f75b5be
#
_cell.length_a   1.000
_cell.length_b   1.000
_cell.length_c   1.000
_cell.angle_alpha   90.00
_cell.angle_beta   90.00
_cell.angle_gamma   90.00
#
_symmetry.space_group_name_H-M   'P 1'
#
loop_
_entity.id
_entity.type
_entity.pdbx_description
1 polymer ?
#
loop_
_entity_poly.entity_id
_entity_poly.type
_entity_poly.pdbx_seq_one_letter_code
_entity_poly.pdbx_strand_id
1 'polypeptide(L)'
;MTSKKEPPDKYRCLKLPISSILYKDNEEVKENMEILQKAIIRTNAITTKTYFLLRLWVLHKYHNNQEIPEITEDTISMCMKSIMKSASGQKPKGNNAILLEDFRIINTFGLEDGSNLSSILDYYATTMITAIENNIKMRFFDYVKRFVNSFFKHLYQDQIENKEFKKQLYKEINLVKNDIINNTLTCDEKYHSWLKENRYNIVPEIYETSYYYDIKVSPYKYLKHMIFMCLELEKLERKSFQFFPIQTNAIPRHIQVDTKALVELFVDTEQHEKLLDVWITEEKRIDKGKNKGKPKNKTKGDLYNCLEQNKEFIWNTFFNITQTRKNYVFDYTIITDGYATSLRFLHKDFIKEEQNKKDKKKAGKKALQGLSKEEKDKIKEDKKQLQKEQAKKTRLENKDKPKKSKKEEKQENPEFPYIDEVPKEMLEGKHILIDPGKRSLFSMMDDNGKFFSYTNRMYLKETKRLKYQALLKHYKDRIGITEIEEGLNKYNSKTCNIERFQEYINAKIKANETLVPLYQELKFRQYKWYSYINKKRTEDNMVNKIVKKYSKDHIIIIGDWSIGKQMRNFISTPNLTLKRKLQETFKVYNIDEFRTSCLSYKTEEVCKNLYLKFKKDKSQKERKIHSILTYQMENNRKGCINRDKNGCKNIQKVFNYYLETGERPEKYSREYKI
;
A
#
# COMPACT_ATOMS: atom_id res chain seq x y z
N MET A 1 -15.83 2.29 -34.97
CA MET A 1 -14.54 1.82 -34.44
C MET A 1 -14.78 0.99 -33.20
N THR A 2 -14.53 -0.30 -33.24
CA THR A 2 -14.67 -1.21 -32.10
C THR A 2 -13.67 -0.81 -31.04
N SER A 3 -14.13 -0.34 -29.88
CA SER A 3 -13.30 -0.06 -28.72
C SER A 3 -12.44 -1.29 -28.44
N LYS A 4 -11.13 -1.18 -28.52
CA LYS A 4 -10.21 -2.24 -28.05
C LYS A 4 -10.58 -2.51 -26.59
N LYS A 5 -11.22 -3.66 -26.32
CA LYS A 5 -11.46 -4.09 -24.95
C LYS A 5 -10.09 -4.17 -24.26
N GLU A 6 -9.95 -3.48 -23.14
CA GLU A 6 -8.77 -3.64 -22.30
C GLU A 6 -8.55 -5.13 -22.00
N PRO A 7 -7.29 -5.60 -22.02
CA PRO A 7 -7.02 -6.99 -21.69
C PRO A 7 -7.53 -7.29 -20.27
N PRO A 8 -8.09 -8.49 -20.05
CA PRO A 8 -8.63 -8.82 -18.74
C PRO A 8 -7.53 -8.87 -17.68
N ASP A 9 -7.88 -8.54 -16.43
CA ASP A 9 -6.98 -8.70 -15.30
C ASP A 9 -6.48 -10.15 -15.22
N LYS A 10 -5.17 -10.35 -15.18
CA LYS A 10 -4.56 -11.67 -15.09
C LYS A 10 -5.05 -12.45 -13.88
N TYR A 11 -5.13 -11.80 -12.72
CA TYR A 11 -5.62 -12.39 -11.48
C TYR A 11 -6.80 -11.61 -10.93
N ARG A 12 -7.80 -12.35 -10.42
CA ARG A 12 -8.88 -11.79 -9.60
C ARG A 12 -8.98 -12.55 -8.28
N CYS A 13 -9.29 -11.79 -7.22
CA CYS A 13 -9.47 -12.35 -5.90
C CYS A 13 -10.94 -12.28 -5.46
N LEU A 14 -11.41 -13.36 -4.84
CA LEU A 14 -12.70 -13.41 -4.16
C LEU A 14 -12.47 -13.48 -2.65
N LYS A 15 -12.97 -12.49 -1.93
CA LYS A 15 -12.87 -12.45 -0.46
C LYS A 15 -14.15 -12.99 0.16
N LEU A 16 -13.99 -13.88 1.14
CA LEU A 16 -15.09 -14.56 1.85
C LEU A 16 -14.62 -15.01 3.25
N PRO A 17 -15.53 -15.33 4.18
CA PRO A 17 -15.15 -15.97 5.44
C PRO A 17 -14.55 -17.35 5.17
N ILE A 18 -13.52 -17.73 5.92
CA ILE A 18 -12.90 -19.05 5.74
C ILE A 18 -13.91 -20.19 5.97
N SER A 19 -14.85 -20.00 6.90
CA SER A 19 -15.92 -20.96 7.17
C SER A 19 -16.79 -21.29 5.96
N SER A 20 -16.80 -20.46 4.92
CA SER A 20 -17.58 -20.73 3.69
C SER A 20 -16.89 -21.67 2.71
N ILE A 21 -15.65 -22.04 2.96
CA ILE A 21 -14.87 -23.01 2.17
C ILE A 21 -14.44 -24.22 2.99
N LEU A 22 -14.92 -24.37 4.20
CA LEU A 22 -14.69 -25.55 5.02
C LEU A 22 -15.83 -26.55 4.83
N TYR A 23 -15.53 -27.83 5.00
CA TYR A 23 -16.57 -28.84 5.13
C TYR A 23 -17.36 -28.59 6.42
N LYS A 24 -18.67 -28.84 6.40
CA LYS A 24 -19.51 -28.66 7.58
C LYS A 24 -19.40 -29.89 8.49
N ASP A 25 -19.43 -29.64 9.80
CA ASP A 25 -19.63 -30.63 10.87
C ASP A 25 -18.60 -31.79 10.93
N ASN A 26 -17.33 -31.50 10.66
CA ASN A 26 -16.26 -32.48 10.80
C ASN A 26 -15.26 -32.06 11.89
N GLU A 27 -14.89 -32.96 12.82
CA GLU A 27 -13.88 -32.71 13.84
C GLU A 27 -12.50 -32.42 13.22
N GLU A 28 -12.16 -33.10 12.13
CA GLU A 28 -10.94 -32.83 11.35
C GLU A 28 -10.84 -31.36 10.91
N VAL A 29 -11.98 -30.73 10.60
CA VAL A 29 -12.01 -29.30 10.20
C VAL A 29 -11.62 -28.40 11.35
N LYS A 30 -11.98 -28.72 12.58
CA LYS A 30 -11.57 -27.94 13.76
C LYS A 30 -10.08 -28.03 13.99
N GLU A 31 -9.52 -29.24 13.90
CA GLU A 31 -8.09 -29.48 14.02
C GLU A 31 -7.30 -28.75 12.92
N ASN A 32 -7.74 -28.88 11.66
CA ASN A 32 -7.15 -28.17 10.53
C ASN A 32 -7.12 -26.64 10.74
N MET A 33 -8.21 -26.10 11.29
CA MET A 33 -8.29 -24.66 11.61
C MET A 33 -7.36 -24.27 12.74
N GLU A 34 -7.16 -25.10 13.74
CA GLU A 34 -6.18 -24.84 14.81
C GLU A 34 -4.75 -24.84 14.28
N ILE A 35 -4.39 -25.81 13.45
CA ILE A 35 -3.08 -25.86 12.78
C ILE A 35 -2.83 -24.60 11.97
N LEU A 36 -3.82 -24.20 11.16
CA LEU A 36 -3.74 -22.98 10.35
C LEU A 36 -3.62 -21.71 11.22
N GLN A 37 -4.35 -21.61 12.32
CA GLN A 37 -4.27 -20.47 13.24
C GLN A 37 -2.92 -20.41 13.95
N LYS A 38 -2.40 -21.54 14.43
CA LYS A 38 -1.05 -21.66 15.02
C LYS A 38 0.01 -21.22 14.00
N ALA A 39 -0.10 -21.66 12.74
CA ALA A 39 0.80 -21.24 11.66
C ALA A 39 0.77 -19.73 11.41
N ILE A 40 -0.42 -19.11 11.39
CA ILE A 40 -0.57 -17.66 11.24
C ILE A 40 0.15 -16.91 12.37
N ILE A 41 -0.03 -17.35 13.60
CA ILE A 41 0.57 -16.70 14.78
C ILE A 41 2.09 -16.83 14.75
N ARG A 42 2.61 -18.05 14.54
CA ARG A 42 4.05 -18.32 14.48
C ARG A 42 4.72 -17.53 13.35
N THR A 43 4.12 -17.51 12.16
CA THR A 43 4.59 -16.70 11.02
C THR A 43 4.65 -15.21 11.37
N ASN A 44 3.62 -14.68 12.05
CA ASN A 44 3.61 -13.28 12.46
C ASN A 44 4.66 -12.96 13.55
N ALA A 45 4.93 -13.87 14.47
CA ALA A 45 5.99 -13.72 15.47
C ALA A 45 7.36 -13.67 14.79
N ILE A 46 7.67 -14.65 13.93
CA ILE A 46 8.92 -14.72 13.16
C ILE A 46 9.12 -13.46 12.33
N THR A 47 8.12 -13.05 11.54
CA THR A 47 8.23 -11.87 10.66
C THR A 47 8.39 -10.57 11.43
N THR A 48 7.74 -10.42 12.59
CA THR A 48 7.90 -9.24 13.45
C THR A 48 9.34 -9.14 13.97
N LYS A 49 9.88 -10.22 14.51
CA LYS A 49 11.27 -10.29 14.98
C LYS A 49 12.27 -10.10 13.84
N THR A 50 11.98 -10.63 12.64
CA THR A 50 12.81 -10.45 11.45
C THR A 50 12.93 -8.97 11.06
N TYR A 51 11.83 -8.22 11.05
CA TYR A 51 11.88 -6.77 10.79
C TYR A 51 12.73 -6.01 11.82
N PHE A 52 12.64 -6.37 13.09
CA PHE A 52 13.44 -5.75 14.14
C PHE A 52 14.93 -6.06 13.96
N LEU A 53 15.25 -7.31 13.73
CA LEU A 53 16.64 -7.76 13.59
C LEU A 53 17.30 -7.21 12.33
N LEU A 54 16.60 -7.22 11.18
CA LEU A 54 17.09 -6.60 9.94
C LEU A 54 17.38 -5.10 10.13
N ARG A 55 16.46 -4.38 10.77
CA ARG A 55 16.69 -2.96 11.04
C ARG A 55 17.85 -2.74 11.99
N LEU A 56 17.98 -3.55 13.04
CA LEU A 56 19.09 -3.48 13.98
C LEU A 56 20.42 -3.76 13.27
N TRP A 57 20.46 -4.76 12.39
CA TRP A 57 21.63 -5.09 11.57
C TRP A 57 22.04 -3.94 10.64
N VAL A 58 21.08 -3.28 9.99
CA VAL A 58 21.34 -2.10 9.16
C VAL A 58 21.92 -0.96 10.00
N LEU A 59 21.41 -0.72 11.22
CA LEU A 59 21.94 0.29 12.13
C LEU A 59 23.38 -0.08 12.59
N HIS A 60 23.66 -1.33 12.94
CA HIS A 60 25.01 -1.76 13.27
C HIS A 60 26.01 -1.54 12.12
N LYS A 61 25.63 -1.90 10.87
CA LYS A 61 26.46 -1.62 9.69
C LYS A 61 26.76 -0.13 9.56
N TYR A 62 25.74 0.73 9.71
CA TYR A 62 25.90 2.18 9.64
C TYR A 62 26.82 2.75 10.74
N HIS A 63 26.60 2.40 12.00
CA HIS A 63 27.38 2.93 13.12
C HIS A 63 28.83 2.43 13.13
N ASN A 64 29.09 1.25 12.53
CA ASN A 64 30.44 0.71 12.35
C ASN A 64 31.10 1.20 11.05
N ASN A 65 30.53 2.21 10.36
CA ASN A 65 31.00 2.70 9.06
C ASN A 65 31.18 1.63 7.99
N GLN A 66 30.37 0.55 8.05
CA GLN A 66 30.35 -0.51 7.06
C GLN A 66 29.35 -0.21 5.95
N GLU A 67 29.62 -0.70 4.76
CA GLU A 67 28.65 -0.60 3.66
C GLU A 67 27.38 -1.40 4.00
N ILE A 68 26.23 -0.79 3.71
CA ILE A 68 24.93 -1.46 3.85
C ILE A 68 24.67 -2.22 2.55
N PRO A 69 24.74 -3.56 2.53
CA PRO A 69 24.56 -4.33 1.31
C PRO A 69 23.09 -4.36 0.87
N GLU A 70 22.87 -4.78 -0.35
CA GLU A 70 21.53 -5.05 -0.88
C GLU A 70 20.85 -6.15 -0.06
N ILE A 71 19.64 -5.90 0.41
CA ILE A 71 18.85 -6.88 1.17
C ILE A 71 18.14 -7.80 0.16
N THR A 72 18.63 -9.03 0.07
CA THR A 72 18.13 -10.08 -0.82
C THR A 72 17.19 -11.04 -0.10
N GLU A 73 16.56 -11.96 -0.85
CA GLU A 73 15.78 -13.08 -0.26
C GLU A 73 16.65 -13.93 0.65
N ASP A 74 17.92 -14.18 0.26
CA ASP A 74 18.87 -14.92 1.09
C ASP A 74 19.16 -14.18 2.40
N THR A 75 19.37 -12.86 2.36
CA THR A 75 19.58 -12.03 3.55
C THR A 75 18.41 -12.17 4.52
N ILE A 76 17.18 -12.05 4.05
CA ILE A 76 15.98 -12.18 4.90
C ILE A 76 15.83 -13.61 5.40
N SER A 77 16.07 -14.61 4.55
CA SER A 77 16.00 -16.02 4.93
C SER A 77 17.02 -16.37 6.03
N MET A 78 18.26 -15.86 5.96
CA MET A 78 19.26 -16.06 7.01
C MET A 78 18.88 -15.33 8.30
N CYS A 79 18.31 -14.12 8.19
CA CYS A 79 17.75 -13.41 9.33
C CYS A 79 16.63 -14.21 10.01
N MET A 80 15.67 -14.76 9.24
CA MET A 80 14.61 -15.62 9.77
C MET A 80 15.18 -16.87 10.44
N LYS A 81 16.16 -17.53 9.83
CA LYS A 81 16.82 -18.72 10.41
C LYS A 81 17.52 -18.44 11.73
N SER A 82 18.08 -17.24 11.92
CA SER A 82 18.72 -16.86 13.19
C SER A 82 17.72 -16.67 14.34
N ILE A 83 16.44 -16.50 14.03
CA ILE A 83 15.34 -16.31 15.00
C ILE A 83 14.62 -17.62 15.27
N MET A 84 14.77 -18.63 14.41
CA MET A 84 14.08 -19.92 14.55
C MET A 84 14.91 -20.94 15.29
N LYS A 85 14.24 -21.82 16.04
CA LYS A 85 14.84 -23.03 16.58
C LYS A 85 15.44 -23.83 15.42
N SER A 86 16.64 -24.39 15.63
CA SER A 86 17.31 -25.17 14.58
C SER A 86 16.44 -26.35 14.14
N ALA A 87 15.95 -26.28 12.91
CA ALA A 87 15.36 -27.45 12.27
C ALA A 87 16.46 -28.34 11.71
N SER A 88 16.25 -29.65 11.70
CA SER A 88 17.10 -30.64 11.03
C SER A 88 17.17 -30.30 9.53
N GLY A 89 18.21 -29.64 9.07
CA GLY A 89 18.40 -29.24 7.68
C GLY A 89 19.86 -28.97 7.34
N GLN A 90 20.17 -28.86 6.04
CA GLN A 90 21.53 -28.51 5.59
C GLN A 90 21.97 -27.16 6.16
N LYS A 91 23.13 -27.16 6.85
CA LYS A 91 23.74 -25.91 7.33
C LYS A 91 24.06 -24.99 6.14
N PRO A 92 23.77 -23.70 6.25
CA PRO A 92 24.17 -22.73 5.22
C PRO A 92 25.69 -22.76 5.00
N LYS A 93 26.12 -22.50 3.76
CA LYS A 93 27.54 -22.47 3.37
C LYS A 93 27.91 -21.14 2.73
N GLY A 94 29.18 -20.78 2.76
CA GLY A 94 29.71 -19.55 2.15
C GLY A 94 29.06 -18.28 2.75
N ASN A 95 28.76 -17.30 1.93
CA ASN A 95 28.21 -16.00 2.36
C ASN A 95 26.95 -16.13 3.22
N ASN A 96 26.11 -17.14 2.98
CA ASN A 96 24.92 -17.37 3.81
C ASN A 96 25.26 -17.84 5.23
N ALA A 97 26.38 -18.55 5.42
CA ALA A 97 26.83 -18.90 6.76
C ALA A 97 27.34 -17.67 7.52
N ILE A 98 28.07 -16.77 6.84
CA ILE A 98 28.54 -15.51 7.42
C ILE A 98 27.34 -14.63 7.81
N LEU A 99 26.38 -14.45 6.91
CA LEU A 99 25.16 -13.70 7.20
C LEU A 99 24.36 -14.25 8.38
N LEU A 100 24.23 -15.58 8.45
CA LEU A 100 23.54 -16.22 9.57
C LEU A 100 24.25 -15.94 10.91
N GLU A 101 25.57 -15.96 10.91
CA GLU A 101 26.37 -15.68 12.13
C GLU A 101 26.29 -14.20 12.51
N ASP A 102 26.38 -13.27 11.55
CA ASP A 102 26.15 -11.83 11.77
C ASP A 102 24.82 -11.60 12.50
N PHE A 103 23.73 -12.24 12.02
CA PHE A 103 22.42 -12.10 12.64
C PHE A 103 22.34 -12.76 14.03
N ARG A 104 23.02 -13.88 14.25
CA ARG A 104 23.05 -14.56 15.56
C ARG A 104 23.75 -13.74 16.63
N ILE A 105 24.85 -13.09 16.28
CA ILE A 105 25.59 -12.21 17.20
C ILE A 105 24.70 -11.04 17.67
N ILE A 106 23.90 -10.49 16.79
CA ILE A 106 23.04 -9.33 17.08
C ILE A 106 21.71 -9.77 17.72
N ASN A 107 21.27 -11.02 17.50
CA ASN A 107 19.98 -11.51 17.97
C ASN A 107 19.97 -11.72 19.49
N THR A 108 19.24 -10.84 20.19
CA THR A 108 18.95 -10.96 21.63
C THR A 108 17.54 -11.50 21.91
N PHE A 109 16.81 -11.93 20.88
CA PHE A 109 15.41 -12.36 20.99
C PHE A 109 15.33 -13.86 21.28
N GLY A 110 14.26 -14.27 21.96
CA GLY A 110 13.93 -15.70 22.09
C GLY A 110 13.64 -16.33 20.72
N LEU A 111 13.99 -17.62 20.58
CA LEU A 111 13.79 -18.37 19.35
C LEU A 111 12.32 -18.78 19.17
N GLU A 112 11.84 -18.73 17.94
CA GLU A 112 10.49 -19.12 17.53
C GLU A 112 10.48 -20.53 16.89
N ASP A 113 9.34 -21.19 16.95
CA ASP A 113 9.13 -22.43 16.22
C ASP A 113 8.76 -22.16 14.75
N GLY A 114 9.70 -22.47 13.86
CA GLY A 114 9.55 -22.34 12.40
C GLY A 114 9.17 -23.62 11.67
N SER A 115 8.82 -24.71 12.39
CA SER A 115 8.48 -26.01 11.80
C SER A 115 7.32 -25.88 10.83
N ASN A 116 7.42 -26.52 9.67
CA ASN A 116 6.38 -26.59 8.64
C ASN A 116 5.94 -25.22 8.06
N LEU A 117 6.78 -24.15 8.16
CA LEU A 117 6.47 -22.80 7.68
C LEU A 117 7.36 -22.34 6.52
N SER A 118 8.29 -23.17 6.03
CA SER A 118 9.31 -22.76 5.06
C SER A 118 8.70 -22.05 3.82
N SER A 119 7.71 -22.67 3.19
CA SER A 119 7.07 -22.11 1.99
C SER A 119 6.29 -20.80 2.27
N ILE A 120 5.68 -20.68 3.44
CA ILE A 120 4.99 -19.47 3.86
C ILE A 120 5.99 -18.35 4.11
N LEU A 121 7.11 -18.65 4.76
CA LEU A 121 8.16 -17.67 5.07
C LEU A 121 8.85 -17.15 3.81
N ASP A 122 9.02 -17.97 2.76
CA ASP A 122 9.52 -17.53 1.46
C ASP A 122 8.65 -16.43 0.84
N TYR A 123 7.31 -16.54 0.92
CA TYR A 123 6.40 -15.47 0.48
C TYR A 123 6.57 -14.18 1.29
N TYR A 124 6.81 -14.33 2.60
CA TYR A 124 7.07 -13.17 3.44
C TYR A 124 8.41 -12.52 3.14
N ALA A 125 9.46 -13.28 2.83
CA ALA A 125 10.76 -12.72 2.43
C ALA A 125 10.60 -11.80 1.21
N THR A 126 9.96 -12.27 0.14
CA THR A 126 9.65 -11.46 -1.06
C THR A 126 8.80 -10.21 -0.72
N THR A 127 7.81 -10.36 0.17
CA THR A 127 6.96 -9.24 0.61
C THR A 127 7.76 -8.21 1.40
N MET A 128 8.70 -8.63 2.25
CA MET A 128 9.54 -7.76 3.06
C MET A 128 10.51 -6.95 2.18
N ILE A 129 11.16 -7.57 1.19
CA ILE A 129 11.99 -6.86 0.20
C ILE A 129 11.18 -5.76 -0.46
N THR A 130 10.03 -6.13 -1.02
CA THR A 130 9.14 -5.17 -1.69
C THR A 130 8.73 -4.01 -0.77
N ALA A 131 8.45 -4.29 0.50
CA ALA A 131 8.08 -3.27 1.48
C ALA A 131 9.25 -2.33 1.81
N ILE A 132 10.48 -2.86 1.95
CA ILE A 132 11.69 -2.08 2.23
C ILE A 132 12.02 -1.19 1.04
N GLU A 133 12.09 -1.74 -0.16
CA GLU A 133 12.38 -0.99 -1.37
C GLU A 133 11.33 0.10 -1.65
N ASN A 134 10.05 -0.22 -1.52
CA ASN A 134 8.97 0.77 -1.70
C ASN A 134 9.05 1.89 -0.65
N ASN A 135 9.41 1.58 0.60
CA ASN A 135 9.60 2.62 1.61
C ASN A 135 10.70 3.60 1.18
N ILE A 136 11.85 3.11 0.69
CA ILE A 136 12.94 3.94 0.22
C ILE A 136 12.50 4.73 -1.02
N LYS A 137 12.06 4.04 -2.08
CA LYS A 137 11.73 4.62 -3.40
C LYS A 137 10.64 5.69 -3.32
N MET A 138 9.63 5.50 -2.47
CA MET A 138 8.47 6.40 -2.38
C MET A 138 8.64 7.50 -1.34
N ARG A 139 9.45 7.29 -0.31
CA ARG A 139 9.50 8.18 0.86
C ARG A 139 10.75 9.03 0.96
N PHE A 140 11.84 8.64 0.29
CA PHE A 140 13.13 9.32 0.44
C PHE A 140 13.03 10.83 0.24
N PHE A 141 12.51 11.29 -0.90
CA PHE A 141 12.40 12.73 -1.18
C PHE A 141 11.45 13.47 -0.24
N ASP A 142 10.41 12.81 0.26
CA ASP A 142 9.56 13.38 1.30
C ASP A 142 10.30 13.53 2.63
N TYR A 143 11.21 12.60 2.93
CA TYR A 143 12.06 12.67 4.12
C TYR A 143 13.14 13.75 4.00
N VAL A 144 13.76 13.90 2.83
CA VAL A 144 14.66 15.05 2.55
C VAL A 144 13.91 16.37 2.80
N LYS A 145 12.72 16.54 2.19
CA LYS A 145 11.91 17.75 2.40
C LYS A 145 11.55 17.98 3.86
N ARG A 146 11.22 16.92 4.59
CA ARG A 146 10.87 16.98 6.00
C ARG A 146 12.08 17.33 6.86
N PHE A 147 13.24 16.72 6.58
CA PHE A 147 14.49 16.98 7.27
C PHE A 147 14.88 18.46 7.13
N VAL A 148 15.03 18.94 5.90
CA VAL A 148 15.39 20.33 5.62
C VAL A 148 14.43 21.32 6.28
N ASN A 149 13.11 21.08 6.16
CA ASN A 149 12.11 21.91 6.84
C ASN A 149 12.24 21.91 8.36
N SER A 150 12.55 20.76 8.97
CA SER A 150 12.62 20.65 10.43
C SER A 150 13.91 21.27 10.95
N PHE A 151 15.01 21.09 10.22
CA PHE A 151 16.32 21.68 10.53
C PHE A 151 16.26 23.21 10.54
N PHE A 152 15.84 23.83 9.43
CA PHE A 152 15.78 25.29 9.34
C PHE A 152 14.71 25.91 10.25
N LYS A 153 13.62 25.19 10.55
CA LYS A 153 12.67 25.63 11.57
C LYS A 153 13.25 25.61 12.98
N HIS A 154 14.16 24.71 13.26
CA HIS A 154 14.85 24.70 14.53
C HIS A 154 15.86 25.85 14.58
N LEU A 155 16.65 26.04 13.53
CA LEU A 155 17.63 27.10 13.42
C LEU A 155 17.03 28.51 13.60
N TYR A 156 15.83 28.74 13.05
CA TYR A 156 15.12 30.03 13.12
C TYR A 156 13.90 30.01 14.05
N GLN A 157 13.93 29.19 15.11
CA GLN A 157 12.76 28.99 15.99
C GLN A 157 12.27 30.29 16.64
N ASP A 158 13.16 31.21 16.99
CA ASP A 158 12.85 32.49 17.66
C ASP A 158 12.14 33.49 16.73
N GLN A 159 12.33 33.37 15.41
CA GLN A 159 11.79 34.30 14.41
C GLN A 159 10.53 33.71 13.70
N ILE A 160 10.23 32.41 13.88
CA ILE A 160 9.20 31.71 13.08
C ILE A 160 7.78 32.12 13.47
N GLU A 161 7.55 32.82 14.57
CA GLU A 161 6.26 33.36 14.96
C GLU A 161 5.81 34.51 14.06
N ASN A 162 6.76 35.29 13.51
CA ASN A 162 6.46 36.28 12.49
C ASN A 162 5.96 35.62 11.19
N LYS A 163 4.76 35.97 10.78
CA LYS A 163 4.10 35.36 9.61
C LYS A 163 4.80 35.67 8.29
N GLU A 164 5.33 36.87 8.14
CA GLU A 164 6.03 37.31 6.92
C GLU A 164 7.41 36.65 6.82
N PHE A 165 8.19 36.67 7.89
CA PHE A 165 9.45 35.93 7.97
C PHE A 165 9.25 34.45 7.65
N LYS A 166 8.26 33.83 8.26
CA LYS A 166 7.93 32.42 8.01
C LYS A 166 7.60 32.15 6.53
N LYS A 167 6.86 33.03 5.87
CA LYS A 167 6.54 32.90 4.45
C LYS A 167 7.77 33.02 3.57
N GLN A 168 8.64 33.96 3.89
CA GLN A 168 9.92 34.15 3.20
C GLN A 168 10.86 32.96 3.42
N LEU A 169 11.06 32.53 4.66
CA LEU A 169 11.87 31.35 5.02
C LEU A 169 11.45 30.09 4.25
N TYR A 170 10.13 29.84 4.10
CA TYR A 170 9.68 28.69 3.32
C TYR A 170 9.99 28.77 1.82
N LYS A 171 10.04 29.97 1.24
CA LYS A 171 10.47 30.14 -0.15
C LYS A 171 11.95 29.81 -0.28
N GLU A 172 12.80 30.34 0.61
CA GLU A 172 14.24 30.12 0.63
C GLU A 172 14.56 28.62 0.85
N ILE A 173 13.94 27.98 1.84
CA ILE A 173 14.08 26.53 2.10
C ILE A 173 13.67 25.69 0.89
N ASN A 174 12.71 26.13 0.09
CA ASN A 174 12.33 25.41 -1.14
C ASN A 174 13.45 25.45 -2.18
N LEU A 175 14.17 26.56 -2.31
CA LEU A 175 15.35 26.64 -3.16
C LEU A 175 16.46 25.72 -2.66
N VAL A 176 16.77 25.75 -1.36
CA VAL A 176 17.73 24.82 -0.74
C VAL A 176 17.42 23.36 -1.05
N LYS A 177 16.13 22.94 -0.97
CA LYS A 177 15.72 21.57 -1.32
C LYS A 177 15.94 21.24 -2.80
N ASN A 178 15.67 22.19 -3.67
CA ASN A 178 15.91 22.02 -5.10
C ASN A 178 17.40 21.88 -5.38
N ASP A 179 18.23 22.70 -4.72
CA ASP A 179 19.67 22.66 -4.87
C ASP A 179 20.27 21.33 -4.37
N ILE A 180 19.75 20.76 -3.27
CA ILE A 180 20.14 19.42 -2.82
C ILE A 180 19.89 18.37 -3.91
N ILE A 181 18.70 18.42 -4.56
CA ILE A 181 18.27 17.40 -5.51
C ILE A 181 18.89 17.60 -6.90
N ASN A 182 19.08 18.83 -7.33
CA ASN A 182 19.54 19.15 -8.70
C ASN A 182 21.05 19.40 -8.79
N ASN A 183 21.77 19.36 -7.69
CA ASN A 183 23.19 19.71 -7.61
C ASN A 183 23.49 21.14 -8.09
N THR A 184 22.69 22.10 -7.65
CA THR A 184 22.83 23.52 -7.98
C THR A 184 23.07 24.34 -6.71
N LEU A 185 23.36 25.63 -6.89
CA LEU A 185 23.51 26.62 -5.83
C LEU A 185 22.71 27.88 -6.24
N THR A 186 21.38 27.74 -6.28
CA THR A 186 20.46 28.83 -6.68
C THR A 186 19.82 29.53 -5.49
N CYS A 187 19.99 28.98 -4.29
CA CYS A 187 19.52 29.61 -3.06
C CYS A 187 20.46 30.74 -2.61
N ASP A 188 20.03 31.50 -1.59
CA ASP A 188 20.77 32.57 -0.97
C ASP A 188 22.14 32.09 -0.44
N GLU A 189 23.19 32.91 -0.59
CA GLU A 189 24.58 32.60 -0.21
C GLU A 189 24.75 32.16 1.25
N LYS A 190 23.90 32.66 2.15
CA LYS A 190 23.92 32.26 3.58
C LYS A 190 23.68 30.77 3.81
N TYR A 191 23.12 30.06 2.81
CA TYR A 191 22.88 28.60 2.87
C TYR A 191 23.96 27.76 2.18
N HIS A 192 24.88 28.38 1.42
CA HIS A 192 25.87 27.69 0.62
C HIS A 192 26.85 26.86 1.44
N SER A 193 27.35 27.42 2.59
CA SER A 193 28.24 26.67 3.49
C SER A 193 27.57 25.41 4.00
N TRP A 194 26.34 25.54 4.52
CA TRP A 194 25.58 24.39 5.01
C TRP A 194 25.31 23.35 3.93
N LEU A 195 25.00 23.79 2.70
CA LEU A 195 24.80 22.90 1.57
C LEU A 195 26.07 22.11 1.22
N LYS A 196 27.24 22.78 1.16
CA LYS A 196 28.50 22.12 0.85
C LYS A 196 28.86 21.05 1.88
N GLU A 197 28.64 21.32 3.16
CA GLU A 197 28.93 20.40 4.27
C GLU A 197 27.98 19.22 4.34
N ASN A 198 26.69 19.45 4.12
CA ASN A 198 25.66 18.46 4.46
C ASN A 198 25.06 17.73 3.27
N ARG A 199 25.27 18.23 2.05
CA ARG A 199 24.63 17.68 0.85
C ARG A 199 24.85 16.19 0.68
N TYR A 200 26.11 15.74 0.69
CA TYR A 200 26.46 14.34 0.45
C TYR A 200 26.18 13.42 1.64
N ASN A 201 25.88 14.00 2.79
CA ASN A 201 25.26 13.27 3.89
C ASN A 201 23.76 13.03 3.66
N ILE A 202 23.08 13.93 2.93
CA ILE A 202 21.63 13.86 2.65
C ILE A 202 21.33 13.07 1.39
N VAL A 203 22.18 13.17 0.34
CA VAL A 203 22.03 12.45 -0.96
C VAL A 203 23.36 11.84 -1.37
N PRO A 204 23.36 10.74 -2.13
CA PRO A 204 24.60 10.15 -2.62
C PRO A 204 25.41 11.10 -3.50
N GLU A 205 26.73 11.09 -3.37
CA GLU A 205 27.64 11.85 -4.23
C GLU A 205 27.64 11.32 -5.66
N ILE A 206 27.72 10.01 -5.81
CA ILE A 206 27.71 9.31 -7.10
C ILE A 206 26.30 8.78 -7.37
N TYR A 207 25.72 9.13 -8.53
CA TYR A 207 24.40 8.66 -8.94
C TYR A 207 24.30 8.53 -10.47
N GLU A 208 23.38 7.67 -10.93
CA GLU A 208 23.13 7.47 -12.37
C GLU A 208 22.05 8.45 -12.87
N THR A 209 22.36 9.24 -13.88
CA THR A 209 21.44 10.13 -14.62
C THR A 209 20.76 11.20 -13.73
N SER A 210 20.05 10.80 -12.70
CA SER A 210 19.39 11.67 -11.71
C SER A 210 19.05 10.87 -10.46
N TYR A 211 18.91 11.54 -9.31
CA TYR A 211 18.50 10.88 -8.06
C TYR A 211 17.14 10.18 -8.17
N TYR A 212 16.23 10.69 -9.01
CA TYR A 212 14.93 10.04 -9.25
C TYR A 212 15.04 8.73 -10.03
N TYR A 213 16.05 8.60 -10.85
CA TYR A 213 16.35 7.35 -11.58
C TYR A 213 17.16 6.41 -10.68
N ASP A 214 18.25 6.90 -10.12
CA ASP A 214 19.19 6.12 -9.31
C ASP A 214 18.50 5.40 -8.13
N ILE A 215 17.60 6.07 -7.43
CA ILE A 215 16.85 5.46 -6.32
C ILE A 215 15.94 4.29 -6.75
N LYS A 216 15.52 4.24 -8.03
CA LYS A 216 14.73 3.12 -8.56
C LYS A 216 15.59 1.91 -8.86
N VAL A 217 16.84 2.14 -9.26
CA VAL A 217 17.80 1.11 -9.65
C VAL A 217 18.56 0.60 -8.43
N SER A 218 19.05 1.49 -7.57
CA SER A 218 19.90 1.19 -6.42
C SER A 218 19.33 1.78 -5.11
N PRO A 219 18.15 1.32 -4.64
CA PRO A 219 17.48 1.93 -3.49
C PRO A 219 18.27 1.84 -2.19
N TYR A 220 18.97 0.74 -1.94
CA TYR A 220 19.67 0.50 -0.67
C TYR A 220 20.79 1.49 -0.39
N LYS A 221 21.41 2.06 -1.42
CA LYS A 221 22.40 3.13 -1.34
C LYS A 221 21.90 4.35 -0.56
N TYR A 222 20.56 4.58 -0.57
CA TYR A 222 19.91 5.71 0.11
C TYR A 222 19.64 5.49 1.60
N LEU A 223 19.80 4.25 2.11
CA LEU A 223 19.52 3.95 3.52
C LEU A 223 20.43 4.73 4.48
N LYS A 224 21.73 4.81 4.18
CA LYS A 224 22.69 5.55 5.02
C LYS A 224 22.30 7.03 5.18
N HIS A 225 21.81 7.64 4.09
CA HIS A 225 21.36 9.03 4.10
C HIS A 225 20.06 9.23 4.90
N MET A 226 19.16 8.25 4.85
CA MET A 226 17.95 8.26 5.67
C MET A 226 18.28 8.13 7.17
N ILE A 227 19.25 7.30 7.52
CA ILE A 227 19.71 7.14 8.92
C ILE A 227 20.36 8.43 9.40
N PHE A 228 21.28 9.02 8.61
CA PHE A 228 21.90 10.31 8.91
C PHE A 228 20.85 11.39 9.23
N MET A 229 19.88 11.59 8.34
CA MET A 229 18.80 12.57 8.54
C MET A 229 17.96 12.30 9.80
N CYS A 230 17.75 11.03 10.16
CA CYS A 230 17.04 10.68 11.39
C CYS A 230 17.86 11.03 12.63
N LEU A 231 19.16 10.70 12.64
CA LEU A 231 20.08 11.00 13.75
C LEU A 231 20.20 12.52 13.97
N GLU A 232 20.35 13.29 12.91
CA GLU A 232 20.38 14.76 13.01
C GLU A 232 19.06 15.32 13.57
N LEU A 233 17.92 14.80 13.16
CA LEU A 233 16.64 15.19 13.75
C LEU A 233 16.52 14.81 15.24
N GLU A 234 17.10 13.70 15.65
CA GLU A 234 17.12 13.27 17.06
C GLU A 234 18.03 14.18 17.91
N LYS A 235 19.18 14.60 17.39
CA LYS A 235 20.05 15.61 18.04
C LYS A 235 19.33 16.94 18.27
N LEU A 236 18.45 17.32 17.34
CA LEU A 236 17.65 18.55 17.42
C LEU A 236 16.36 18.36 18.24
N GLU A 237 16.17 17.25 18.92
CA GLU A 237 14.94 16.87 19.65
C GLU A 237 13.67 16.94 18.79
N ARG A 238 13.81 16.71 17.48
CA ARG A 238 12.70 16.70 16.53
C ARG A 238 12.27 15.26 16.22
N LYS A 239 11.00 15.10 15.85
CA LYS A 239 10.45 13.78 15.52
C LYS A 239 11.13 13.20 14.28
N SER A 240 11.87 12.11 14.46
CA SER A 240 12.43 11.31 13.38
C SER A 240 11.33 10.63 12.52
N PHE A 241 11.69 10.03 11.40
CA PHE A 241 10.79 9.31 10.51
C PHE A 241 11.16 7.83 10.43
N GLN A 242 10.25 7.03 9.90
CA GLN A 242 10.46 5.59 9.77
C GLN A 242 11.30 5.29 8.52
N PHE A 243 12.63 5.24 8.66
CA PHE A 243 13.53 4.96 7.54
C PHE A 243 13.45 3.51 7.06
N PHE A 244 13.11 2.59 7.96
CA PHE A 244 13.00 1.17 7.70
C PHE A 244 11.64 0.64 8.17
N PRO A 245 10.87 -0.10 7.37
CA PRO A 245 9.58 -0.61 7.79
C PRO A 245 9.72 -1.59 8.95
N ILE A 246 8.80 -1.52 9.92
CA ILE A 246 8.69 -2.48 11.02
C ILE A 246 7.25 -2.92 11.20
N GLN A 247 7.05 -4.11 11.72
CA GLN A 247 5.74 -4.61 12.10
C GLN A 247 5.49 -4.37 13.57
N THR A 248 4.56 -3.47 13.90
CA THR A 248 4.25 -3.11 15.29
C THR A 248 2.91 -3.65 15.78
N ASN A 249 2.06 -4.11 14.87
CA ASN A 249 0.70 -4.55 15.18
C ASN A 249 0.71 -6.02 15.63
N ALA A 250 0.14 -6.28 16.82
CA ALA A 250 -0.01 -7.62 17.38
C ALA A 250 -1.21 -8.41 16.79
N ILE A 251 -2.14 -7.73 16.09
CA ILE A 251 -3.24 -8.42 15.39
C ILE A 251 -2.65 -9.30 14.29
N PRO A 252 -2.95 -10.61 14.25
CA PRO A 252 -2.43 -11.50 13.23
C PRO A 252 -2.74 -11.01 11.82
N ARG A 253 -1.71 -10.99 10.97
CA ARG A 253 -1.84 -10.68 9.54
C ARG A 253 -2.12 -11.97 8.78
N HIS A 254 -2.67 -11.81 7.59
CA HIS A 254 -2.89 -12.92 6.69
C HIS A 254 -1.59 -13.57 6.22
N ILE A 255 -1.61 -14.87 6.03
CA ILE A 255 -0.56 -15.66 5.38
C ILE A 255 -1.03 -16.09 3.99
N GLN A 256 -0.08 -16.31 3.09
CA GLN A 256 -0.35 -16.91 1.77
C GLN A 256 -0.03 -18.40 1.85
N VAL A 257 -1.00 -19.21 1.42
CA VAL A 257 -0.90 -20.68 1.39
C VAL A 257 -1.17 -21.12 -0.05
N ASP A 258 -0.19 -21.74 -0.68
CA ASP A 258 -0.31 -22.47 -1.94
C ASP A 258 -0.33 -23.97 -1.67
N THR A 259 -0.37 -24.79 -2.72
CA THR A 259 -0.41 -26.25 -2.58
C THR A 259 0.77 -26.80 -1.78
N LYS A 260 1.98 -26.26 -2.00
CA LYS A 260 3.18 -26.71 -1.28
C LYS A 260 3.08 -26.36 0.21
N ALA A 261 2.75 -25.10 0.51
CA ALA A 261 2.58 -24.64 1.87
C ALA A 261 1.45 -25.37 2.59
N LEU A 262 0.36 -25.71 1.89
CA LEU A 262 -0.73 -26.48 2.45
C LEU A 262 -0.27 -27.87 2.90
N VAL A 263 0.40 -28.62 2.04
CA VAL A 263 0.94 -29.95 2.40
C VAL A 263 1.99 -29.85 3.51
N GLU A 264 2.86 -28.85 3.45
CA GLU A 264 3.92 -28.64 4.46
C GLU A 264 3.34 -28.37 5.87
N LEU A 265 2.22 -27.62 5.95
CA LEU A 265 1.55 -27.34 7.22
C LEU A 265 1.03 -28.56 7.93
N PHE A 266 0.61 -29.56 7.17
CA PHE A 266 -0.01 -30.77 7.70
C PHE A 266 0.92 -31.99 7.71
N VAL A 267 2.23 -31.80 7.50
CA VAL A 267 3.24 -32.87 7.73
C VAL A 267 3.11 -33.37 9.14
N ASP A 268 3.21 -34.71 9.31
CA ASP A 268 3.06 -35.43 10.58
C ASP A 268 1.61 -35.46 11.11
N THR A 269 0.59 -35.21 10.26
CA THR A 269 -0.82 -35.43 10.57
C THR A 269 -1.36 -36.66 9.85
N GLU A 270 -2.46 -37.21 10.34
CA GLU A 270 -3.19 -38.31 9.68
C GLU A 270 -3.57 -38.01 8.22
N GLN A 271 -3.90 -36.75 7.95
CA GLN A 271 -4.25 -36.31 6.60
C GLN A 271 -3.05 -36.33 5.65
N HIS A 272 -1.85 -36.03 6.15
CA HIS A 272 -0.64 -36.16 5.36
C HIS A 272 -0.33 -37.62 5.01
N GLU A 273 -0.57 -38.54 5.93
CA GLU A 273 -0.44 -39.97 5.68
C GLU A 273 -1.46 -40.43 4.64
N LYS A 274 -2.73 -40.06 4.78
CA LYS A 274 -3.78 -40.32 3.77
C LYS A 274 -3.41 -39.79 2.37
N LEU A 275 -2.82 -38.58 2.30
CA LEU A 275 -2.34 -38.03 1.03
C LEU A 275 -1.16 -38.83 0.47
N LEU A 276 -0.24 -39.25 1.31
CA LEU A 276 0.92 -40.09 0.91
C LEU A 276 0.48 -41.45 0.44
N ASP A 277 -0.49 -42.10 1.07
CA ASP A 277 -0.99 -43.43 0.71
C ASP A 277 -1.58 -43.44 -0.69
N VAL A 278 -2.36 -42.42 -1.06
CA VAL A 278 -2.90 -42.29 -2.43
C VAL A 278 -1.78 -42.15 -3.48
N TRP A 279 -0.66 -41.51 -3.14
CA TRP A 279 0.47 -41.34 -4.07
C TRP A 279 1.48 -42.48 -4.06
N ILE A 280 1.50 -43.29 -3.00
CA ILE A 280 2.42 -44.43 -2.84
C ILE A 280 1.92 -45.66 -3.61
N THR A 281 0.61 -45.81 -3.73
CA THR A 281 -0.01 -47.00 -4.39
C THR A 281 0.24 -47.04 -5.89
N GLU A 282 0.50 -45.93 -6.59
CA GLU A 282 0.65 -45.90 -8.04
C GLU A 282 2.06 -46.18 -8.58
N GLU A 283 3.14 -46.08 -7.81
CA GLU A 283 4.51 -46.35 -8.31
C GLU A 283 5.42 -47.02 -7.29
N LYS A 284 5.45 -48.32 -7.26
CA LYS A 284 6.60 -49.08 -6.78
C LYS A 284 7.78 -48.89 -7.74
N ARG A 285 8.51 -47.78 -7.64
CA ARG A 285 9.73 -47.58 -8.44
C ARG A 285 10.85 -48.45 -7.90
N ILE A 286 11.25 -49.41 -8.70
CA ILE A 286 12.42 -50.26 -8.43
C ILE A 286 13.69 -49.47 -8.77
N ASP A 287 14.63 -49.35 -7.80
CA ASP A 287 15.89 -48.67 -8.05
C ASP A 287 16.72 -49.43 -9.09
N LYS A 288 17.15 -48.74 -10.14
CA LYS A 288 17.99 -49.28 -11.20
C LYS A 288 19.49 -49.16 -10.92
N GLY A 289 19.87 -48.57 -9.78
CA GLY A 289 21.26 -48.33 -9.40
C GLY A 289 21.83 -49.39 -8.45
N LYS A 290 22.69 -48.97 -7.50
CA LYS A 290 23.40 -49.84 -6.51
C LYS A 290 22.49 -50.70 -5.63
N ASN A 291 21.19 -50.34 -5.47
CA ASN A 291 20.17 -51.06 -4.72
C ASN A 291 19.15 -51.74 -5.62
N LYS A 292 19.57 -52.31 -6.71
CA LYS A 292 18.74 -52.97 -7.71
C LYS A 292 17.76 -53.96 -7.03
N GLY A 293 16.47 -53.77 -7.21
CA GLY A 293 15.40 -54.61 -6.63
C GLY A 293 14.83 -54.17 -5.30
N LYS A 294 15.37 -53.09 -4.64
CA LYS A 294 14.77 -52.53 -3.45
C LYS A 294 13.87 -51.33 -3.77
N PRO A 295 12.76 -51.09 -3.04
CA PRO A 295 11.94 -49.93 -3.23
C PRO A 295 12.77 -48.66 -2.95
N LYS A 296 12.77 -47.72 -3.89
CA LYS A 296 13.49 -46.47 -3.77
C LYS A 296 12.81 -45.55 -2.77
N ASN A 297 13.52 -45.11 -1.73
CA ASN A 297 12.98 -44.07 -0.83
C ASN A 297 12.62 -42.83 -1.62
N LYS A 298 11.40 -42.32 -1.45
CA LYS A 298 10.90 -41.11 -2.14
C LYS A 298 11.70 -39.90 -1.74
N THR A 299 12.12 -39.13 -2.74
CA THR A 299 12.83 -37.87 -2.51
C THR A 299 11.84 -36.72 -2.43
N LYS A 300 12.24 -35.59 -1.79
CA LYS A 300 11.45 -34.35 -1.81
C LYS A 300 11.08 -33.89 -3.24
N GLY A 301 11.91 -34.22 -4.25
CA GLY A 301 11.65 -33.90 -5.64
C GLY A 301 10.49 -34.68 -6.24
N ASP A 302 10.34 -35.95 -5.88
CA ASP A 302 9.23 -36.79 -6.33
C ASP A 302 7.91 -36.29 -5.72
N LEU A 303 7.93 -35.90 -4.45
CA LEU A 303 6.78 -35.29 -3.78
C LEU A 303 6.32 -34.01 -4.50
N TYR A 304 7.26 -33.13 -4.90
CA TYR A 304 6.89 -31.91 -5.64
C TYR A 304 6.26 -32.17 -7.00
N ASN A 305 6.70 -33.18 -7.73
CA ASN A 305 6.09 -33.54 -9.01
C ASN A 305 4.67 -34.08 -8.79
N CYS A 306 4.45 -34.88 -7.75
CA CYS A 306 3.12 -35.37 -7.38
C CYS A 306 2.17 -34.21 -6.96
N LEU A 307 2.66 -33.21 -6.24
CA LEU A 307 1.86 -32.04 -5.81
C LEU A 307 1.29 -31.24 -6.99
N GLU A 308 2.08 -31.04 -8.04
CA GLU A 308 1.63 -30.31 -9.23
C GLU A 308 0.52 -31.08 -10.01
N GLN A 309 0.61 -32.41 -10.05
CA GLN A 309 -0.35 -33.25 -10.75
C GLN A 309 -1.68 -33.43 -9.98
N ASN A 310 -1.62 -33.46 -8.65
CA ASN A 310 -2.75 -33.79 -7.77
C ASN A 310 -3.31 -32.56 -7.00
N LYS A 311 -3.15 -31.35 -7.52
CA LYS A 311 -3.59 -30.12 -6.84
C LYS A 311 -5.06 -30.13 -6.44
N GLU A 312 -5.93 -30.52 -7.35
CA GLU A 312 -7.37 -30.54 -7.13
C GLU A 312 -7.74 -31.49 -5.98
N PHE A 313 -7.17 -32.70 -5.99
CA PHE A 313 -7.38 -33.67 -4.94
C PHE A 313 -6.91 -33.15 -3.58
N ILE A 314 -5.69 -32.58 -3.50
CA ILE A 314 -5.13 -32.02 -2.26
C ILE A 314 -6.05 -30.93 -1.71
N TRP A 315 -6.44 -29.98 -2.56
CA TRP A 315 -7.28 -28.88 -2.11
C TRP A 315 -8.66 -29.34 -1.68
N ASN A 316 -9.27 -30.31 -2.38
CA ASN A 316 -10.55 -30.90 -2.02
C ASN A 316 -10.49 -31.75 -0.74
N THR A 317 -9.30 -32.21 -0.31
CA THR A 317 -9.14 -32.88 0.99
C THR A 317 -9.32 -31.90 2.17
N PHE A 318 -8.84 -30.65 2.03
CA PHE A 318 -8.86 -29.66 3.11
C PHE A 318 -10.02 -28.66 3.00
N PHE A 319 -10.45 -28.33 1.78
CA PHE A 319 -11.39 -27.25 1.52
C PHE A 319 -12.47 -27.63 0.52
N ASN A 320 -13.69 -27.18 0.79
CA ASN A 320 -14.83 -27.29 -0.13
C ASN A 320 -14.94 -25.98 -0.94
N ILE A 321 -14.15 -25.85 -2.02
CA ILE A 321 -14.10 -24.63 -2.86
C ILE A 321 -15.06 -24.80 -4.04
N THR A 322 -16.31 -24.35 -3.86
CA THR A 322 -17.37 -24.38 -4.89
C THR A 322 -17.51 -23.06 -5.66
N GLN A 323 -16.78 -22.03 -5.25
CA GLN A 323 -16.87 -20.69 -5.82
C GLN A 323 -16.26 -20.65 -7.22
N THR A 324 -17.00 -20.10 -8.16
CA THR A 324 -16.59 -19.94 -9.56
C THR A 324 -16.59 -18.47 -9.97
N ARG A 325 -15.79 -18.15 -10.99
CA ARG A 325 -15.81 -16.84 -11.66
C ARG A 325 -15.77 -17.06 -13.18
N LYS A 326 -16.65 -16.35 -13.90
CA LYS A 326 -16.69 -16.41 -15.37
C LYS A 326 -15.31 -16.08 -15.96
N ASN A 327 -14.79 -16.93 -16.83
CA ASN A 327 -13.48 -16.87 -17.49
C ASN A 327 -12.25 -16.99 -16.58
N TYR A 328 -12.43 -17.38 -15.33
CA TYR A 328 -11.33 -17.56 -14.37
C TYR A 328 -11.39 -18.98 -13.77
N VAL A 329 -10.22 -19.51 -13.43
CA VAL A 329 -10.06 -20.77 -12.70
C VAL A 329 -9.38 -20.54 -11.38
N PHE A 330 -9.66 -21.34 -10.38
CA PHE A 330 -8.99 -21.26 -9.08
C PHE A 330 -7.50 -21.57 -9.25
N ASP A 331 -6.63 -20.70 -8.71
CA ASP A 331 -5.17 -20.78 -8.86
C ASP A 331 -4.50 -21.46 -7.66
N TYR A 332 -5.21 -22.35 -6.99
CA TYR A 332 -4.71 -23.15 -5.86
C TYR A 332 -3.88 -22.32 -4.86
N THR A 333 -4.39 -21.15 -4.51
CA THR A 333 -3.76 -20.24 -3.58
C THR A 333 -4.82 -19.49 -2.79
N ILE A 334 -4.68 -19.49 -1.47
CA ILE A 334 -5.48 -18.67 -0.57
C ILE A 334 -4.59 -17.72 0.22
N ILE A 335 -5.18 -16.59 0.63
CA ILE A 335 -4.56 -15.64 1.54
C ILE A 335 -5.52 -15.46 2.71
N THR A 336 -5.12 -15.86 3.92
CA THR A 336 -6.03 -15.89 5.07
C THR A 336 -5.40 -15.37 6.35
N ASP A 337 -6.21 -14.73 7.19
CA ASP A 337 -5.87 -14.35 8.57
C ASP A 337 -6.53 -15.29 9.61
N GLY A 338 -7.10 -16.43 9.16
CA GLY A 338 -7.80 -17.40 9.99
C GLY A 338 -9.28 -17.05 10.23
N TYR A 339 -9.78 -15.91 9.74
CA TYR A 339 -11.20 -15.56 9.75
C TYR A 339 -11.72 -15.23 8.33
N ALA A 340 -11.05 -14.33 7.64
CA ALA A 340 -11.32 -14.02 6.25
C ALA A 340 -10.29 -14.69 5.34
N THR A 341 -10.73 -15.11 4.18
CA THR A 341 -9.86 -15.65 3.14
C THR A 341 -10.06 -14.95 1.81
N SER A 342 -9.03 -14.95 0.99
CA SER A 342 -9.05 -14.45 -0.38
C SER A 342 -8.64 -15.58 -1.29
N LEU A 343 -9.56 -16.09 -2.08
CA LEU A 343 -9.28 -17.07 -3.14
C LEU A 343 -8.72 -16.34 -4.36
N ARG A 344 -7.59 -16.81 -4.88
CA ARG A 344 -6.98 -16.27 -6.11
C ARG A 344 -7.46 -17.05 -7.31
N PHE A 345 -7.89 -16.34 -8.35
CA PHE A 345 -8.34 -16.88 -9.61
C PHE A 345 -7.48 -16.34 -10.76
N LEU A 346 -7.05 -17.22 -11.66
CA LEU A 346 -6.28 -16.91 -12.86
C LEU A 346 -7.21 -16.87 -14.08
N HIS A 347 -7.10 -15.84 -14.93
CA HIS A 347 -7.86 -15.77 -16.17
C HIS A 347 -7.40 -16.86 -17.15
N LYS A 348 -8.34 -17.47 -17.85
CA LYS A 348 -8.07 -18.64 -18.74
C LYS A 348 -7.04 -18.34 -19.83
N ASP A 349 -7.02 -17.13 -20.37
CA ASP A 349 -6.09 -16.73 -21.43
C ASP A 349 -4.61 -16.74 -20.98
N PHE A 350 -4.36 -16.60 -19.68
CA PHE A 350 -3.00 -16.58 -19.13
C PHE A 350 -2.49 -17.95 -18.63
N ILE A 351 -3.29 -19.00 -18.69
CA ILE A 351 -2.92 -20.34 -18.19
C ILE A 351 -1.69 -20.87 -18.96
N LYS A 352 -1.70 -20.80 -20.29
CA LYS A 352 -0.58 -21.25 -21.14
C LYS A 352 0.69 -20.44 -20.88
N GLU A 353 0.56 -19.14 -20.70
CA GLU A 353 1.71 -18.26 -20.40
C GLU A 353 2.34 -18.62 -19.04
N GLU A 354 1.54 -18.89 -18.02
CA GLU A 354 2.05 -19.31 -16.70
C GLU A 354 2.69 -20.69 -16.76
N GLN A 355 2.12 -21.62 -17.51
CA GLN A 355 2.74 -22.93 -17.72
C GLN A 355 4.10 -22.81 -18.41
N ASN A 356 4.17 -22.04 -19.49
CA ASN A 356 5.42 -21.79 -20.20
C ASN A 356 6.51 -21.15 -19.30
N LYS A 357 6.11 -20.24 -18.41
CA LYS A 357 7.04 -19.65 -17.42
C LYS A 357 7.57 -20.68 -16.43
N LYS A 358 6.70 -21.57 -15.96
CA LYS A 358 7.10 -22.67 -15.05
C LYS A 358 8.05 -23.64 -15.72
N ASP A 359 7.78 -23.99 -16.97
CA ASP A 359 8.61 -24.93 -17.74
C ASP A 359 9.98 -24.33 -18.05
N LYS A 360 10.05 -23.05 -18.44
CA LYS A 360 11.33 -22.30 -18.60
C LYS A 360 12.12 -22.25 -17.29
N LYS A 361 11.45 -22.05 -16.14
CA LYS A 361 12.10 -22.03 -14.82
C LYS A 361 12.61 -23.43 -14.42
N LYS A 362 11.87 -24.48 -14.74
CA LYS A 362 12.29 -25.89 -14.53
C LYS A 362 13.50 -26.25 -15.43
N ALA A 363 13.46 -25.89 -16.71
CA ALA A 363 14.57 -26.09 -17.64
C ALA A 363 15.82 -25.33 -17.19
N GLY A 364 15.70 -24.08 -16.79
CA GLY A 364 16.81 -23.30 -16.25
C GLY A 364 17.41 -23.89 -14.96
N LYS A 365 16.59 -24.46 -14.07
CA LYS A 365 17.11 -25.17 -12.89
C LYS A 365 17.81 -26.48 -13.26
N LYS A 366 17.31 -27.24 -14.24
CA LYS A 366 17.96 -28.47 -14.75
C LYS A 366 19.31 -28.15 -15.39
N ALA A 367 19.40 -27.08 -16.19
CA ALA A 367 20.64 -26.63 -16.81
C ALA A 367 21.74 -26.23 -15.80
N LEU A 368 21.35 -25.83 -14.61
CA LEU A 368 22.27 -25.49 -13.52
C LEU A 368 22.63 -26.71 -12.63
N GLN A 369 21.97 -27.87 -12.80
CA GLN A 369 22.31 -29.09 -12.09
C GLN A 369 23.63 -29.66 -12.63
N GLY A 370 24.63 -29.87 -11.77
CA GLY A 370 25.92 -30.40 -12.14
C GLY A 370 27.04 -29.38 -12.30
N LEU A 371 26.72 -28.08 -12.40
CA LEU A 371 27.73 -27.04 -12.48
C LEU A 371 28.33 -26.70 -11.09
N SER A 372 29.59 -26.28 -11.08
CA SER A 372 30.24 -25.77 -9.89
C SER A 372 29.59 -24.48 -9.38
N LYS A 373 29.91 -24.07 -8.15
CA LYS A 373 29.38 -22.82 -7.60
C LYS A 373 29.85 -21.60 -8.39
N GLU A 374 31.11 -21.59 -8.80
CA GLU A 374 31.73 -20.52 -9.55
C GLU A 374 31.09 -20.36 -10.94
N GLU A 375 30.83 -21.47 -11.66
CA GLU A 375 30.12 -21.48 -12.93
C GLU A 375 28.67 -20.96 -12.80
N LYS A 376 27.97 -21.36 -11.72
CA LYS A 376 26.61 -20.86 -11.41
C LYS A 376 26.58 -19.36 -11.15
N ASP A 377 27.56 -18.85 -10.43
CA ASP A 377 27.64 -17.43 -10.09
C ASP A 377 28.04 -16.62 -11.34
N LYS A 378 28.94 -17.12 -12.17
CA LYS A 378 29.29 -16.54 -13.46
C LYS A 378 28.08 -16.45 -14.41
N ILE A 379 27.31 -17.54 -14.54
CA ILE A 379 26.07 -17.54 -15.35
C ILE A 379 25.02 -16.54 -14.81
N LYS A 380 24.94 -16.33 -13.49
CA LYS A 380 24.05 -15.31 -12.91
C LYS A 380 24.53 -13.90 -13.21
N GLU A 381 25.83 -13.65 -13.14
CA GLU A 381 26.41 -12.35 -13.47
C GLU A 381 26.27 -12.03 -14.96
N ASP A 382 26.56 -12.98 -15.84
CA ASP A 382 26.38 -12.86 -17.27
C ASP A 382 24.93 -12.57 -17.65
N LYS A 383 23.96 -13.26 -17.01
CA LYS A 383 22.52 -12.96 -17.17
C LYS A 383 22.16 -11.57 -16.69
N LYS A 384 22.75 -11.12 -15.57
CA LYS A 384 22.52 -9.77 -15.02
C LYS A 384 23.09 -8.68 -15.94
N GLN A 385 24.27 -8.94 -16.53
CA GLN A 385 24.87 -8.06 -17.55
C GLN A 385 24.06 -8.04 -18.83
N LEU A 386 23.66 -9.20 -19.34
CA LEU A 386 22.82 -9.30 -20.56
C LEU A 386 21.47 -8.58 -20.39
N GLN A 387 20.85 -8.68 -19.22
CA GLN A 387 19.64 -7.92 -18.89
C GLN A 387 19.89 -6.41 -18.83
N LYS A 388 21.04 -5.99 -18.29
CA LYS A 388 21.45 -4.58 -18.29
C LYS A 388 21.71 -4.06 -19.72
N GLU A 389 22.35 -4.86 -20.55
CA GLU A 389 22.61 -4.53 -21.95
C GLU A 389 21.34 -4.49 -22.79
N GLN A 390 20.45 -5.48 -22.64
CA GLN A 390 19.13 -5.46 -23.28
C GLN A 390 18.29 -4.27 -22.83
N ALA A 391 18.32 -3.92 -21.55
CA ALA A 391 17.69 -2.72 -21.03
C ALA A 391 18.32 -1.44 -21.61
N LYS A 392 19.66 -1.41 -21.78
CA LYS A 392 20.36 -0.30 -22.46
C LYS A 392 19.98 -0.23 -23.95
N LYS A 393 19.94 -1.37 -24.65
CA LYS A 393 19.58 -1.46 -26.08
C LYS A 393 18.13 -1.02 -26.32
N THR A 394 17.19 -1.54 -25.56
CA THR A 394 15.78 -1.09 -25.58
C THR A 394 15.63 0.40 -25.24
N ARG A 395 16.55 0.94 -24.46
CA ARG A 395 16.59 2.35 -24.08
C ARG A 395 17.14 3.23 -25.19
N LEU A 396 18.15 2.75 -25.93
CA LEU A 396 18.69 3.41 -27.14
C LEU A 396 17.66 3.38 -28.26
N GLU A 397 17.03 2.25 -28.52
CA GLU A 397 15.98 2.09 -29.54
C GLU A 397 14.72 2.93 -29.23
N ASN A 398 14.46 3.20 -27.94
CA ASN A 398 13.39 4.10 -27.49
C ASN A 398 13.85 5.55 -27.28
N LYS A 399 15.12 5.89 -27.54
CA LYS A 399 15.64 7.25 -27.35
C LYS A 399 15.12 8.20 -28.43
N ASP A 400 14.88 7.67 -29.64
CA ASP A 400 14.34 8.41 -30.77
C ASP A 400 12.82 8.44 -30.87
N LYS A 401 12.13 7.70 -29.99
CA LYS A 401 10.68 7.86 -29.80
C LYS A 401 10.46 8.94 -28.73
N PRO A 402 9.65 9.97 -28.98
CA PRO A 402 9.32 10.97 -27.97
C PRO A 402 8.80 10.24 -26.74
N LYS A 403 9.59 10.21 -25.66
CA LYS A 403 9.16 9.63 -24.39
C LYS A 403 8.12 10.53 -23.79
N LYS A 404 6.86 10.18 -24.02
CA LYS A 404 5.77 10.73 -23.22
C LYS A 404 6.06 10.39 -21.76
N SER A 405 6.12 11.39 -20.92
CA SER A 405 6.30 11.17 -19.49
C SER A 405 5.07 10.37 -18.99
N LYS A 406 5.21 9.59 -17.90
CA LYS A 406 4.02 8.95 -17.26
C LYS A 406 2.93 9.96 -16.89
N LYS A 407 3.27 11.23 -16.86
CA LYS A 407 2.36 12.35 -16.65
C LYS A 407 1.65 12.69 -17.96
N GLU A 408 2.34 12.60 -19.09
CA GLU A 408 1.80 12.78 -20.45
C GLU A 408 1.00 11.56 -20.90
N GLU A 409 1.45 10.31 -20.59
CA GLU A 409 0.65 9.09 -20.83
C GLU A 409 -0.63 9.05 -19.99
N LYS A 410 -0.60 9.58 -18.75
CA LYS A 410 -1.80 9.79 -17.94
C LYS A 410 -2.63 10.97 -18.42
N GLN A 411 -2.06 11.93 -19.14
CA GLN A 411 -2.78 13.01 -19.79
C GLN A 411 -3.44 12.56 -21.10
N GLU A 412 -2.85 11.61 -21.83
CA GLU A 412 -3.44 11.08 -23.08
C GLU A 412 -4.54 10.03 -22.89
N ASN A 413 -4.53 9.30 -21.75
CA ASN A 413 -5.60 8.39 -21.35
C ASN A 413 -5.85 8.54 -19.84
N PRO A 414 -6.42 9.65 -19.40
CA PRO A 414 -6.76 9.83 -18.00
C PRO A 414 -7.85 8.85 -17.60
N GLU A 415 -7.72 8.24 -16.40
CA GLU A 415 -8.73 7.35 -15.82
C GLU A 415 -10.14 7.98 -15.83
N PHE A 416 -10.19 9.31 -15.76
CA PHE A 416 -11.38 10.13 -15.88
C PHE A 416 -11.04 11.31 -16.80
N PRO A 417 -11.39 11.25 -18.10
CA PRO A 417 -11.10 12.34 -19.04
C PRO A 417 -11.85 13.61 -18.65
N TYR A 418 -11.26 14.74 -18.95
CA TYR A 418 -11.95 16.03 -18.81
C TYR A 418 -12.92 16.25 -19.96
N ILE A 419 -13.90 17.13 -19.74
CA ILE A 419 -14.93 17.45 -20.74
C ILE A 419 -14.33 18.03 -22.03
N ASP A 420 -13.21 18.74 -21.93
CA ASP A 420 -12.44 19.32 -23.06
C ASP A 420 -11.50 18.31 -23.76
N GLU A 421 -11.33 17.13 -23.21
CA GLU A 421 -10.54 16.02 -23.77
C GLU A 421 -11.40 15.02 -24.59
N VAL A 422 -12.70 15.22 -24.64
CA VAL A 422 -13.65 14.30 -25.32
C VAL A 422 -14.52 15.04 -26.32
N PRO A 423 -14.96 14.36 -27.42
CA PRO A 423 -15.91 14.94 -28.38
C PRO A 423 -17.21 15.35 -27.70
N LYS A 424 -17.82 16.49 -28.14
CA LYS A 424 -19.07 17.00 -27.56
C LYS A 424 -20.23 16.00 -27.65
N GLU A 425 -20.27 15.17 -28.69
CA GLU A 425 -21.26 14.11 -28.86
C GLU A 425 -21.27 13.07 -27.73
N MET A 426 -20.11 12.88 -27.06
CA MET A 426 -20.03 12.00 -25.89
C MET A 426 -20.64 12.60 -24.63
N LEU A 427 -20.85 13.90 -24.62
CA LEU A 427 -21.42 14.68 -23.52
C LEU A 427 -22.89 14.97 -23.71
N GLU A 428 -23.51 14.57 -24.84
CA GLU A 428 -24.91 14.75 -25.09
C GLU A 428 -25.79 13.83 -24.25
N GLY A 429 -26.85 14.34 -23.67
CA GLY A 429 -27.81 13.60 -22.88
C GLY A 429 -28.24 14.30 -21.60
N LYS A 430 -28.66 13.53 -20.60
CA LYS A 430 -29.01 14.00 -19.27
C LYS A 430 -27.78 13.97 -18.35
N HIS A 431 -27.64 14.96 -17.49
CA HIS A 431 -26.43 15.12 -16.68
C HIS A 431 -26.69 15.06 -15.17
N ILE A 432 -25.71 14.57 -14.45
CA ILE A 432 -25.56 14.74 -13.00
C ILE A 432 -24.28 15.54 -12.77
N LEU A 433 -24.42 16.73 -12.26
CA LEU A 433 -23.33 17.65 -11.95
C LEU A 433 -22.94 17.46 -10.51
N ILE A 434 -21.67 17.15 -10.23
CA ILE A 434 -21.19 16.78 -8.90
C ILE A 434 -20.09 17.73 -8.43
N ASP A 435 -20.31 18.38 -7.29
CA ASP A 435 -19.30 19.10 -6.51
C ASP A 435 -18.77 18.15 -5.40
N PRO A 436 -17.52 17.64 -5.50
CA PRO A 436 -16.94 16.75 -4.50
C PRO A 436 -16.40 17.52 -3.31
N GLY A 437 -16.67 17.05 -2.10
CA GLY A 437 -16.24 17.73 -0.90
C GLY A 437 -15.90 16.80 0.29
N LYS A 438 -15.59 17.40 1.44
CA LYS A 438 -15.27 16.66 2.67
C LYS A 438 -16.49 16.35 3.52
N ARG A 439 -17.40 17.30 3.69
CA ARG A 439 -18.61 17.13 4.49
C ARG A 439 -19.69 16.44 3.68
N SER A 440 -19.93 16.96 2.50
CA SER A 440 -20.65 16.30 1.43
C SER A 440 -19.62 15.64 0.54
N LEU A 441 -19.61 14.31 0.47
CA LEU A 441 -18.68 13.58 -0.40
C LEU A 441 -19.00 13.87 -1.86
N PHE A 442 -20.31 13.92 -2.16
CA PHE A 442 -20.85 14.31 -3.45
C PHE A 442 -22.11 15.17 -3.25
N SER A 443 -22.04 16.42 -3.63
CA SER A 443 -23.19 17.26 -3.82
C SER A 443 -23.59 17.19 -5.29
N MET A 444 -24.80 16.72 -5.58
CA MET A 444 -25.25 16.34 -6.91
C MET A 444 -26.48 17.11 -7.30
N MET A 445 -26.56 17.50 -8.57
CA MET A 445 -27.70 18.17 -9.13
C MET A 445 -27.90 17.73 -10.59
N ASP A 446 -29.12 17.44 -11.00
CA ASP A 446 -29.46 17.23 -12.43
C ASP A 446 -29.69 18.55 -13.19
N ASP A 447 -29.89 18.43 -14.47
CA ASP A 447 -30.16 19.59 -15.36
C ASP A 447 -31.39 20.37 -14.91
N ASN A 448 -32.39 19.71 -14.30
CA ASN A 448 -33.61 20.31 -13.78
C ASN A 448 -33.46 20.95 -12.39
N GLY A 449 -32.27 20.93 -11.83
CA GLY A 449 -31.98 21.46 -10.49
C GLY A 449 -32.41 20.58 -9.33
N LYS A 450 -32.76 19.31 -9.55
CA LYS A 450 -33.08 18.34 -8.51
C LYS A 450 -31.82 17.99 -7.75
N PHE A 451 -31.70 18.45 -6.51
CA PHE A 451 -30.51 18.36 -5.69
C PHE A 451 -30.52 17.12 -4.76
N PHE A 452 -29.35 16.48 -4.62
CA PHE A 452 -29.10 15.43 -3.64
C PHE A 452 -27.68 15.54 -3.12
N SER A 453 -27.49 15.30 -1.83
CA SER A 453 -26.16 15.30 -1.19
C SER A 453 -25.90 13.97 -0.49
N TYR A 454 -24.84 13.30 -0.92
CA TYR A 454 -24.32 12.12 -0.25
C TYR A 454 -23.21 12.53 0.74
N THR A 455 -23.56 12.63 2.01
CA THR A 455 -22.67 13.20 3.03
C THR A 455 -21.70 12.19 3.60
N ASN A 456 -20.54 12.65 4.08
CA ASN A 456 -19.58 11.83 4.82
C ASN A 456 -20.20 11.22 6.10
N ARG A 457 -21.17 11.91 6.73
CA ARG A 457 -21.91 11.36 7.87
C ARG A 457 -22.75 10.15 7.48
N MET A 458 -23.42 10.18 6.31
CA MET A 458 -24.15 9.01 5.78
C MET A 458 -23.19 7.86 5.53
N TYR A 459 -22.08 8.11 4.84
CA TYR A 459 -21.06 7.12 4.55
C TYR A 459 -20.50 6.48 5.82
N LEU A 460 -20.12 7.27 6.82
CA LEU A 460 -19.61 6.77 8.10
C LEU A 460 -20.63 5.96 8.89
N LYS A 461 -21.92 6.37 8.83
CA LYS A 461 -23.02 5.63 9.46
C LYS A 461 -23.27 4.29 8.78
N GLU A 462 -23.33 4.27 7.44
CA GLU A 462 -23.61 3.06 6.65
C GLU A 462 -22.45 2.06 6.73
N THR A 463 -21.18 2.53 6.64
CA THR A 463 -20.00 1.68 6.81
C THR A 463 -19.82 1.15 8.23
N LYS A 464 -20.56 1.69 9.20
CA LYS A 464 -20.46 1.40 10.64
C LYS A 464 -19.04 1.61 11.22
N ARG A 465 -18.19 2.35 10.50
CA ARG A 465 -16.76 2.53 10.86
C ARG A 465 -16.58 3.04 12.29
N LEU A 466 -17.29 4.13 12.66
CA LEU A 466 -17.20 4.71 14.00
C LEU A 466 -17.76 3.76 15.07
N LYS A 467 -18.83 3.00 14.76
CA LYS A 467 -19.39 2.00 15.68
C LYS A 467 -18.35 0.91 15.99
N TYR A 468 -17.73 0.31 14.96
CA TYR A 468 -16.73 -0.73 15.20
C TYR A 468 -15.47 -0.20 15.89
N GLN A 469 -15.07 1.02 15.58
CA GLN A 469 -13.95 1.67 16.28
C GLN A 469 -14.25 1.86 17.77
N ALA A 470 -15.44 2.33 18.12
CA ALA A 470 -15.86 2.49 19.51
C ALA A 470 -15.98 1.15 20.24
N LEU A 471 -16.58 0.13 19.60
CA LEU A 471 -16.69 -1.21 20.16
C LEU A 471 -15.32 -1.85 20.42
N LEU A 472 -14.39 -1.74 19.46
CA LEU A 472 -13.03 -2.25 19.63
C LEU A 472 -12.26 -1.49 20.70
N LYS A 473 -12.43 -0.17 20.79
CA LYS A 473 -11.81 0.61 21.87
C LYS A 473 -12.30 0.16 23.22
N HIS A 474 -13.61 0.14 23.43
CA HIS A 474 -14.21 -0.32 24.70
C HIS A 474 -13.78 -1.75 25.06
N TYR A 475 -13.68 -2.62 24.06
CA TYR A 475 -13.23 -3.98 24.27
C TYR A 475 -11.75 -4.05 24.69
N LYS A 476 -10.86 -3.29 24.04
CA LYS A 476 -9.45 -3.18 24.40
C LYS A 476 -9.26 -2.64 25.82
N ASP A 477 -10.04 -1.60 26.18
CA ASP A 477 -10.00 -1.00 27.52
C ASP A 477 -10.40 -2.04 28.57
N ARG A 478 -11.46 -2.82 28.32
CA ARG A 478 -11.96 -3.85 29.25
C ARG A 478 -10.98 -5.00 29.48
N ILE A 479 -10.22 -5.42 28.45
CA ILE A 479 -9.28 -6.56 28.57
C ILE A 479 -7.82 -6.11 28.79
N GLY A 480 -7.58 -4.83 29.12
CA GLY A 480 -6.27 -4.30 29.49
C GLY A 480 -5.30 -4.04 28.32
N ILE A 481 -5.71 -4.23 27.09
CA ILE A 481 -4.84 -3.99 25.90
C ILE A 481 -4.40 -2.53 25.81
N THR A 482 -5.31 -1.59 26.06
CA THR A 482 -5.02 -0.16 25.93
C THR A 482 -3.89 0.27 26.85
N GLU A 483 -3.89 -0.17 28.09
CA GLU A 483 -2.85 0.15 29.09
C GLU A 483 -1.47 -0.36 28.66
N ILE A 484 -1.40 -1.61 28.16
CA ILE A 484 -0.16 -2.20 27.66
C ILE A 484 0.36 -1.43 26.43
N GLU A 485 -0.54 -1.08 25.48
CA GLU A 485 -0.17 -0.30 24.29
C GLU A 485 0.28 1.12 24.66
N GLU A 486 -0.34 1.77 25.64
CA GLU A 486 0.06 3.09 26.13
C GLU A 486 1.42 3.04 26.82
N GLY A 487 1.74 1.99 27.56
CA GLY A 487 3.06 1.77 28.15
C GLY A 487 4.21 1.77 27.13
N LEU A 488 3.95 1.37 25.88
CA LEU A 488 4.92 1.41 24.79
C LEU A 488 5.21 2.82 24.25
N ASN A 489 4.38 3.82 24.56
CA ASN A 489 4.58 5.21 24.09
C ASN A 489 5.85 5.86 24.66
N LYS A 490 6.40 5.30 25.76
CA LYS A 490 7.67 5.75 26.35
C LYS A 490 8.87 5.49 25.46
N TYR A 491 8.78 4.53 24.54
CA TYR A 491 9.86 4.07 23.70
C TYR A 491 9.70 4.56 22.26
N ASN A 492 10.77 5.11 21.69
CA ASN A 492 10.73 5.63 20.32
C ASN A 492 11.03 4.53 19.29
N SER A 493 10.00 4.00 18.64
CA SER A 493 10.14 2.99 17.57
C SER A 493 10.83 3.49 16.29
N LYS A 494 11.15 4.79 16.19
CA LYS A 494 11.74 5.40 14.99
C LYS A 494 13.19 5.81 15.18
N THR A 495 13.71 5.69 16.39
CA THR A 495 15.08 6.08 16.72
C THR A 495 16.11 5.31 15.90
N CYS A 496 17.19 6.00 15.50
CA CYS A 496 18.35 5.39 14.85
C CYS A 496 19.52 5.16 15.82
N ASN A 497 19.37 5.52 17.10
CA ASN A 497 20.28 5.11 18.17
C ASN A 497 20.04 3.62 18.48
N ILE A 498 21.10 2.80 18.47
CA ILE A 498 21.02 1.34 18.63
C ILE A 498 20.48 0.98 20.02
N GLU A 499 20.98 1.59 21.07
CA GLU A 499 20.60 1.29 22.45
C GLU A 499 19.11 1.58 22.70
N ARG A 500 18.66 2.78 22.34
CA ARG A 500 17.24 3.18 22.45
C ARG A 500 16.33 2.29 21.59
N PHE A 501 16.81 1.85 20.42
CA PHE A 501 16.02 0.96 19.59
C PHE A 501 15.96 -0.45 20.19
N GLN A 502 17.05 -0.94 20.81
CA GLN A 502 17.07 -2.19 21.54
C GLN A 502 16.12 -2.17 22.76
N GLU A 503 16.08 -1.05 23.50
CA GLU A 503 15.09 -0.84 24.58
C GLU A 503 13.65 -0.94 24.06
N TYR A 504 13.35 -0.29 22.94
CA TYR A 504 12.04 -0.41 22.29
C TYR A 504 11.71 -1.87 21.92
N ILE A 505 12.66 -2.59 21.33
CA ILE A 505 12.46 -3.98 20.92
C ILE A 505 12.16 -4.85 22.15
N ASN A 506 12.95 -4.74 23.20
CA ASN A 506 12.80 -5.53 24.43
C ASN A 506 11.41 -5.24 25.07
N ALA A 507 11.04 -3.96 25.19
CA ALA A 507 9.72 -3.57 25.69
C ALA A 507 8.60 -4.12 24.82
N LYS A 508 8.76 -4.06 23.46
CA LYS A 508 7.75 -4.54 22.52
C LYS A 508 7.61 -6.06 22.51
N ILE A 509 8.70 -6.81 22.63
CA ILE A 509 8.67 -8.28 22.72
C ILE A 509 7.96 -8.69 24.01
N LYS A 510 8.34 -8.10 25.15
CA LYS A 510 7.67 -8.35 26.44
C LYS A 510 6.18 -8.03 26.38
N ALA A 511 5.81 -6.89 25.83
CA ALA A 511 4.41 -6.54 25.64
C ALA A 511 3.68 -7.53 24.71
N ASN A 512 4.34 -8.04 23.67
CA ASN A 512 3.75 -9.00 22.75
C ASN A 512 3.45 -10.37 23.39
N GLU A 513 4.14 -10.78 24.44
CA GLU A 513 3.83 -12.01 25.19
C GLU A 513 2.39 -11.99 25.74
N THR A 514 1.91 -10.81 26.13
CA THR A 514 0.51 -10.62 26.57
C THR A 514 -0.40 -10.18 25.43
N LEU A 515 0.04 -9.26 24.56
CA LEU A 515 -0.81 -8.71 23.50
C LEU A 515 -1.15 -9.75 22.42
N VAL A 516 -0.23 -10.64 22.05
CA VAL A 516 -0.48 -11.60 20.96
C VAL A 516 -1.60 -12.58 21.35
N PRO A 517 -1.61 -13.21 22.53
CA PRO A 517 -2.74 -14.04 22.98
C PRO A 517 -4.07 -13.28 23.00
N LEU A 518 -4.10 -12.05 23.52
CA LEU A 518 -5.32 -11.24 23.57
C LEU A 518 -5.83 -10.86 22.17
N TYR A 519 -4.94 -10.53 21.23
CA TYR A 519 -5.32 -10.21 19.85
C TYR A 519 -5.64 -11.42 18.98
N GLN A 520 -5.38 -12.65 19.46
CA GLN A 520 -5.84 -13.88 18.80
C GLN A 520 -7.35 -14.04 18.80
N GLU A 521 -8.07 -13.35 19.71
CA GLU A 521 -9.51 -13.39 19.70
C GLU A 521 -10.07 -13.03 18.33
N LEU A 522 -10.97 -13.87 17.84
CA LEU A 522 -11.58 -13.76 16.51
C LEU A 522 -12.29 -12.41 16.30
N LYS A 523 -12.79 -11.77 17.37
CA LYS A 523 -13.48 -10.46 17.32
C LYS A 523 -12.70 -9.40 16.53
N PHE A 524 -11.39 -9.31 16.72
CA PHE A 524 -10.58 -8.29 16.03
C PHE A 524 -10.59 -8.50 14.52
N ARG A 525 -10.46 -9.74 14.06
CA ARG A 525 -10.50 -10.12 12.64
C ARG A 525 -11.94 -10.05 12.09
N GLN A 526 -12.92 -10.46 12.89
CA GLN A 526 -14.35 -10.40 12.58
C GLN A 526 -14.83 -8.96 12.31
N TYR A 527 -14.49 -7.99 13.17
CA TYR A 527 -14.86 -6.59 12.94
C TYR A 527 -14.13 -5.98 11.73
N LYS A 528 -12.91 -6.39 11.46
CA LYS A 528 -12.19 -6.02 10.22
C LYS A 528 -12.93 -6.53 8.98
N TRP A 529 -13.39 -7.77 9.00
CA TRP A 529 -14.20 -8.38 7.95
C TRP A 529 -15.54 -7.66 7.78
N TYR A 530 -16.27 -7.40 8.87
CA TYR A 530 -17.53 -6.66 8.81
C TYR A 530 -17.36 -5.24 8.29
N SER A 531 -16.26 -4.59 8.63
CA SER A 531 -15.94 -3.27 8.08
C SER A 531 -15.73 -3.32 6.56
N TYR A 532 -15.08 -4.37 6.06
CA TYR A 532 -14.89 -4.59 4.63
C TYR A 532 -16.23 -4.81 3.90
N ILE A 533 -17.08 -5.69 4.41
CA ILE A 533 -18.40 -5.97 3.82
C ILE A 533 -19.28 -4.72 3.84
N ASN A 534 -19.37 -4.06 5.00
CA ASN A 534 -20.20 -2.86 5.10
C ASN A 534 -19.70 -1.75 4.17
N LYS A 535 -18.38 -1.60 4.02
CA LYS A 535 -17.83 -0.65 3.05
C LYS A 535 -18.31 -0.95 1.63
N LYS A 536 -18.20 -2.21 1.16
CA LYS A 536 -18.68 -2.61 -0.17
C LYS A 536 -20.17 -2.37 -0.35
N ARG A 537 -20.99 -2.84 0.62
CA ARG A 537 -22.44 -2.60 0.59
C ARG A 537 -22.80 -1.14 0.55
N THR A 538 -22.07 -0.29 1.29
CA THR A 538 -22.29 1.16 1.31
C THR A 538 -21.97 1.79 -0.04
N GLU A 539 -20.90 1.36 -0.68
CA GLU A 539 -20.50 1.84 -2.01
C GLU A 539 -21.56 1.44 -3.07
N ASP A 540 -22.05 0.20 -3.04
CA ASP A 540 -23.15 -0.27 -3.90
C ASP A 540 -24.47 0.47 -3.62
N ASN A 541 -24.81 0.66 -2.34
CA ASN A 541 -26.01 1.40 -1.94
C ASN A 541 -25.96 2.87 -2.36
N MET A 542 -24.78 3.49 -2.33
CA MET A 542 -24.61 4.85 -2.84
C MET A 542 -24.97 4.93 -4.32
N VAL A 543 -24.43 4.03 -5.16
CA VAL A 543 -24.75 3.98 -6.59
C VAL A 543 -26.26 3.73 -6.80
N ASN A 544 -26.84 2.78 -6.07
CA ASN A 544 -28.28 2.49 -6.15
C ASN A 544 -29.16 3.68 -5.77
N LYS A 545 -28.76 4.49 -4.77
CA LYS A 545 -29.48 5.73 -4.40
C LYS A 545 -29.42 6.77 -5.53
N ILE A 546 -28.26 6.89 -6.19
CA ILE A 546 -28.08 7.81 -7.33
C ILE A 546 -28.93 7.35 -8.51
N VAL A 547 -28.87 6.06 -8.84
CA VAL A 547 -29.70 5.46 -9.91
C VAL A 547 -31.20 5.64 -9.62
N LYS A 548 -31.65 5.41 -8.39
CA LYS A 548 -33.06 5.62 -8.00
C LYS A 548 -33.49 7.09 -8.10
N LYS A 549 -32.55 8.02 -7.87
CA LYS A 549 -32.82 9.46 -7.89
C LYS A 549 -32.85 10.05 -9.28
N TYR A 550 -31.90 9.64 -10.14
CA TYR A 550 -31.59 10.28 -11.42
C TYR A 550 -31.72 9.35 -12.64
N SER A 551 -31.80 8.01 -12.47
CA SER A 551 -31.71 6.95 -13.48
C SER A 551 -30.29 6.67 -13.99
N LYS A 552 -30.12 5.58 -14.78
CA LYS A 552 -28.80 5.11 -15.26
C LYS A 552 -28.31 5.78 -16.55
N ASP A 553 -29.21 6.44 -17.26
CA ASP A 553 -28.97 7.08 -18.55
C ASP A 553 -28.26 8.43 -18.46
N HIS A 554 -28.04 8.92 -17.24
CA HIS A 554 -27.33 10.17 -17.00
C HIS A 554 -25.81 10.02 -17.14
N ILE A 555 -25.19 11.08 -17.64
CA ILE A 555 -23.74 11.27 -17.68
C ILE A 555 -23.33 12.06 -16.43
N ILE A 556 -22.25 11.63 -15.76
CA ILE A 556 -21.74 12.33 -14.58
C ILE A 556 -20.63 13.29 -14.98
N ILE A 557 -20.82 14.56 -14.67
CA ILE A 557 -19.80 15.61 -14.75
C ILE A 557 -19.37 15.96 -13.32
N ILE A 558 -18.14 15.65 -12.96
CA ILE A 558 -17.66 15.76 -11.58
C ILE A 558 -16.43 16.65 -11.47
N GLY A 559 -16.42 17.53 -10.48
CA GLY A 559 -15.28 18.37 -10.14
C GLY A 559 -13.99 17.56 -9.93
N ASP A 560 -12.85 18.13 -10.28
CA ASP A 560 -11.54 17.48 -10.28
C ASP A 560 -10.87 17.41 -8.90
N TRP A 561 -11.56 17.80 -7.81
CA TRP A 561 -10.98 17.76 -6.45
C TRP A 561 -10.57 16.34 -6.07
N SER A 562 -9.27 16.18 -5.86
CA SER A 562 -8.65 14.88 -5.67
C SER A 562 -7.77 14.81 -4.40
N ILE A 563 -7.21 13.62 -4.15
CA ILE A 563 -6.37 13.31 -2.98
C ILE A 563 -5.18 14.26 -2.81
N GLY A 564 -4.58 14.75 -3.90
CA GLY A 564 -3.45 15.70 -3.84
C GLY A 564 -3.77 17.06 -3.25
N LYS A 565 -5.05 17.42 -3.19
CA LYS A 565 -5.57 18.69 -2.65
C LYS A 565 -6.10 18.55 -1.21
N GLN A 566 -5.77 17.47 -0.49
CA GLN A 566 -6.25 17.24 0.88
C GLN A 566 -5.70 18.28 1.85
N MET A 567 -6.57 18.76 2.73
CA MET A 567 -6.16 19.67 3.80
C MET A 567 -5.30 18.92 4.83
N ARG A 568 -4.18 19.52 5.20
CA ARG A 568 -3.29 19.02 6.24
C ARG A 568 -4.06 18.79 7.56
N ASN A 569 -3.79 17.70 8.25
CA ASN A 569 -4.43 17.29 9.52
C ASN A 569 -5.91 16.89 9.45
N PHE A 570 -6.46 16.66 8.27
CA PHE A 570 -7.81 16.11 8.12
C PHE A 570 -7.78 14.65 7.67
N ILE A 571 -8.76 13.87 8.11
CA ILE A 571 -8.94 12.49 7.65
C ILE A 571 -9.20 12.49 6.13
N SER A 572 -8.52 11.60 5.44
CA SER A 572 -8.71 11.36 4.01
C SER A 572 -10.14 10.95 3.70
N THR A 573 -10.71 11.51 2.65
CA THR A 573 -12.03 11.13 2.12
C THR A 573 -11.88 10.08 1.00
N PRO A 574 -12.83 9.15 0.83
CA PRO A 574 -12.75 8.09 -0.17
C PRO A 574 -13.16 8.54 -1.59
N ASN A 575 -13.05 9.83 -1.93
CA ASN A 575 -13.61 10.40 -3.16
C ASN A 575 -13.15 9.66 -4.42
N LEU A 576 -11.87 9.36 -4.57
CA LEU A 576 -11.36 8.62 -5.72
C LEU A 576 -11.98 7.20 -5.81
N THR A 577 -12.06 6.47 -4.69
CA THR A 577 -12.68 5.13 -4.66
C THR A 577 -14.15 5.20 -5.03
N LEU A 578 -14.88 6.20 -4.52
CA LEU A 578 -16.29 6.39 -4.84
C LEU A 578 -16.50 6.81 -6.29
N LYS A 579 -15.61 7.62 -6.85
CA LYS A 579 -15.62 8.01 -8.27
C LYS A 579 -15.42 6.81 -9.19
N ARG A 580 -14.45 5.93 -8.88
CA ARG A 580 -14.28 4.64 -9.57
C ARG A 580 -15.53 3.77 -9.49
N LYS A 581 -16.20 3.79 -8.34
CA LYS A 581 -17.44 3.06 -8.15
C LYS A 581 -18.60 3.59 -9.00
N LEU A 582 -18.66 4.90 -9.21
CA LEU A 582 -19.62 5.52 -10.13
C LEU A 582 -19.37 5.10 -11.58
N GLN A 583 -18.10 4.99 -11.99
CA GLN A 583 -17.70 4.61 -13.35
C GLN A 583 -18.13 3.18 -13.74
N GLU A 584 -18.36 2.30 -12.75
CA GLU A 584 -18.91 0.96 -13.02
C GLU A 584 -20.34 1.01 -13.60
N THR A 585 -21.06 2.11 -13.42
CA THR A 585 -22.48 2.24 -13.81
C THR A 585 -22.75 3.42 -14.76
N PHE A 586 -21.98 4.49 -14.65
CA PHE A 586 -22.16 5.74 -15.38
C PHE A 586 -20.94 6.08 -16.23
N LYS A 587 -21.14 6.87 -17.30
CA LYS A 587 -20.04 7.60 -17.93
C LYS A 587 -19.65 8.76 -17.00
N VAL A 588 -18.37 8.90 -16.67
CA VAL A 588 -17.88 9.90 -15.69
C VAL A 588 -16.79 10.74 -16.32
N TYR A 589 -16.99 12.06 -16.38
CA TYR A 589 -16.04 13.03 -16.90
C TYR A 589 -15.66 14.05 -15.84
N ASN A 590 -14.42 14.51 -15.88
CA ASN A 590 -13.94 15.58 -15.01
C ASN A 590 -14.31 16.96 -15.58
N ILE A 591 -14.50 17.92 -14.65
CA ILE A 591 -14.50 19.33 -14.96
C ILE A 591 -13.58 20.06 -13.98
N ASP A 592 -12.78 21.03 -14.47
CA ASP A 592 -12.01 21.89 -13.58
C ASP A 592 -12.96 22.75 -12.75
N GLU A 593 -12.90 22.62 -11.43
CA GLU A 593 -13.77 23.35 -10.50
C GLU A 593 -13.18 24.69 -10.01
N PHE A 594 -12.20 25.26 -10.76
CA PHE A 594 -11.60 26.52 -10.36
C PHE A 594 -12.66 27.62 -10.19
N ARG A 595 -12.68 28.24 -9.01
CA ARG A 595 -13.63 29.28 -8.56
C ARG A 595 -15.10 28.88 -8.43
N THR A 596 -15.52 27.66 -8.75
CA THR A 596 -16.93 27.26 -8.62
C THR A 596 -17.49 27.39 -7.20
N SER A 597 -16.63 27.25 -6.18
CA SER A 597 -17.00 27.46 -4.78
C SER A 597 -16.82 28.91 -4.28
N CYS A 598 -16.21 29.81 -5.09
CA CYS A 598 -15.85 31.16 -4.67
C CYS A 598 -16.79 32.20 -5.23
N LEU A 599 -17.29 32.02 -6.46
CA LEU A 599 -18.20 32.97 -7.12
C LEU A 599 -19.65 32.62 -6.82
N SER A 600 -20.50 33.64 -6.72
CA SER A 600 -21.94 33.46 -6.67
C SER A 600 -22.46 33.02 -8.04
N TYR A 601 -23.23 31.95 -8.11
CA TYR A 601 -23.83 31.51 -9.36
C TYR A 601 -24.87 32.56 -9.91
N LYS A 602 -25.35 33.47 -9.05
CA LYS A 602 -26.32 34.50 -9.39
C LYS A 602 -25.68 35.76 -9.98
N THR A 603 -24.65 36.29 -9.30
CA THR A 603 -24.03 37.58 -9.62
C THR A 603 -22.64 37.47 -10.21
N GLU A 604 -22.03 36.28 -10.18
CA GLU A 604 -20.62 36.00 -10.55
C GLU A 604 -19.59 36.83 -9.79
N GLU A 605 -19.96 37.39 -8.66
CA GLU A 605 -19.07 38.08 -7.77
C GLU A 605 -18.51 37.15 -6.68
N VAL A 606 -17.43 37.60 -6.05
CA VAL A 606 -16.78 36.83 -5.00
C VAL A 606 -17.64 36.71 -3.74
N CYS A 607 -18.00 35.51 -3.37
CA CYS A 607 -18.75 35.23 -2.14
C CYS A 607 -17.86 35.30 -0.91
N LYS A 608 -18.43 35.73 0.21
CA LYS A 608 -17.80 35.68 1.56
C LYS A 608 -18.49 34.61 2.40
N ASN A 609 -17.74 34.01 3.33
CA ASN A 609 -18.37 33.09 4.27
C ASN A 609 -19.16 33.86 5.34
N LEU A 610 -20.27 33.25 5.78
CA LEU A 610 -21.02 33.78 6.93
C LEU A 610 -20.28 33.50 8.23
N TYR A 611 -20.19 34.52 9.07
CA TYR A 611 -19.68 34.42 10.44
C TYR A 611 -20.78 34.73 11.42
N LEU A 612 -20.94 33.88 12.46
CA LEU A 612 -21.96 34.06 13.49
C LEU A 612 -21.32 33.95 14.89
N LYS A 613 -21.86 34.77 15.81
CA LYS A 613 -21.61 34.66 17.25
C LYS A 613 -22.67 33.72 17.86
N PHE A 614 -22.22 32.69 18.57
CA PHE A 614 -23.15 31.76 19.22
C PHE A 614 -23.37 32.17 20.69
N LYS A 615 -24.62 32.38 21.09
CA LYS A 615 -25.02 32.83 22.46
C LYS A 615 -24.47 31.91 23.57
N LYS A 616 -24.23 30.65 23.31
CA LYS A 616 -23.66 29.69 24.28
C LYS A 616 -22.14 29.73 24.42
N ASP A 617 -21.44 30.48 23.57
CA ASP A 617 -19.96 30.55 23.55
C ASP A 617 -19.51 31.71 24.44
N LYS A 618 -19.00 31.39 25.64
CA LYS A 618 -18.45 32.36 26.61
C LYS A 618 -17.30 33.21 26.00
N SER A 619 -16.65 32.72 24.93
CA SER A 619 -15.55 33.44 24.29
C SER A 619 -15.99 34.57 23.35
N GLN A 620 -17.28 34.69 23.07
CA GLN A 620 -17.88 35.65 22.10
C GLN A 620 -17.22 35.69 20.71
N LYS A 621 -16.37 34.67 20.37
CA LYS A 621 -15.67 34.61 19.09
C LYS A 621 -16.64 34.27 17.96
N GLU A 622 -16.47 34.99 16.87
CA GLU A 622 -17.20 34.69 15.63
C GLU A 622 -16.71 33.35 15.03
N ARG A 623 -17.65 32.47 14.71
CA ARG A 623 -17.36 31.20 14.07
C ARG A 623 -17.81 31.23 12.60
N LYS A 624 -16.92 30.81 11.74
CA LYS A 624 -17.17 30.65 10.31
C LYS A 624 -18.16 29.51 10.03
N ILE A 625 -19.25 29.83 9.32
CA ILE A 625 -20.22 28.84 8.85
C ILE A 625 -19.83 28.40 7.44
N HIS A 626 -19.11 27.28 7.34
CA HIS A 626 -18.58 26.79 6.07
C HIS A 626 -19.60 26.44 5.01
N SER A 627 -20.81 26.07 5.39
CA SER A 627 -21.89 25.66 4.46
C SER A 627 -22.68 26.80 3.86
N ILE A 628 -22.45 28.04 4.33
CA ILE A 628 -23.19 29.23 3.88
C ILE A 628 -22.22 30.27 3.31
N LEU A 629 -22.52 30.69 2.13
CA LEU A 629 -21.89 31.85 1.47
C LEU A 629 -22.82 33.03 1.45
N THR A 630 -22.28 34.23 1.59
CA THR A 630 -22.99 35.47 1.43
C THR A 630 -22.52 36.18 0.16
N TYR A 631 -23.44 36.85 -0.54
CA TYR A 631 -23.20 37.64 -1.74
C TYR A 631 -23.99 38.94 -1.71
N GLN A 632 -23.57 39.91 -2.47
CA GLN A 632 -24.30 41.19 -2.62
C GLN A 632 -25.43 40.99 -3.64
N MET A 633 -26.65 41.37 -3.27
CA MET A 633 -27.80 41.38 -4.16
C MET A 633 -27.87 42.73 -4.89
N GLU A 634 -28.56 42.79 -6.01
CA GLU A 634 -28.77 44.02 -6.80
C GLU A 634 -29.43 45.16 -6.00
N ASN A 635 -30.26 44.81 -5.03
CA ASN A 635 -30.91 45.77 -4.11
C ASN A 635 -30.04 46.16 -2.89
N ASN A 636 -28.71 45.96 -2.96
CA ASN A 636 -27.74 46.21 -1.91
C ASN A 636 -27.93 45.40 -0.61
N ARG A 637 -28.81 44.39 -0.60
CA ARG A 637 -28.97 43.50 0.56
C ARG A 637 -27.98 42.33 0.46
N LYS A 638 -27.65 41.73 1.62
CA LYS A 638 -26.86 40.51 1.65
C LYS A 638 -27.75 39.28 1.45
N GLY A 639 -27.50 38.56 0.36
CA GLY A 639 -28.09 37.24 0.13
C GLY A 639 -27.26 36.13 0.77
N CYS A 640 -27.92 35.00 1.10
CA CYS A 640 -27.27 33.79 1.59
C CYS A 640 -27.55 32.61 0.64
N ILE A 641 -26.54 31.83 0.36
CA ILE A 641 -26.65 30.62 -0.45
C ILE A 641 -25.92 29.45 0.20
N ASN A 642 -26.44 28.23 0.01
CA ASN A 642 -25.73 27.04 0.38
C ASN A 642 -24.51 26.84 -0.52
N ARG A 643 -23.32 26.67 0.06
CA ARG A 643 -22.04 26.56 -0.66
C ARG A 643 -22.02 25.40 -1.65
N ASP A 644 -22.48 24.22 -1.23
CA ASP A 644 -22.44 23.01 -2.04
C ASP A 644 -23.42 23.13 -3.23
N LYS A 645 -24.60 23.74 -3.00
CA LYS A 645 -25.57 24.05 -4.08
C LYS A 645 -25.01 25.11 -5.05
N ASN A 646 -24.30 26.11 -4.53
CA ASN A 646 -23.61 27.11 -5.33
C ASN A 646 -22.54 26.47 -6.23
N GLY A 647 -21.72 25.52 -5.66
CA GLY A 647 -20.73 24.77 -6.43
C GLY A 647 -21.37 24.02 -7.60
N CYS A 648 -22.43 23.24 -7.34
CA CYS A 648 -23.15 22.53 -8.41
C CYS A 648 -23.71 23.45 -9.48
N LYS A 649 -24.30 24.62 -9.11
CA LYS A 649 -24.83 25.59 -10.05
C LYS A 649 -23.72 26.23 -10.90
N ASN A 650 -22.58 26.52 -10.31
CA ASN A 650 -21.45 27.06 -11.07
C ASN A 650 -20.83 25.97 -11.99
N ILE A 651 -20.75 24.71 -11.55
CA ILE A 651 -20.36 23.60 -12.42
C ILE A 651 -21.34 23.49 -13.60
N GLN A 652 -22.66 23.60 -13.37
CA GLN A 652 -23.69 23.63 -14.43
C GLN A 652 -23.44 24.76 -15.42
N LYS A 653 -23.16 25.95 -14.91
CA LYS A 653 -22.92 27.14 -15.75
C LYS A 653 -21.68 26.96 -16.64
N VAL A 654 -20.58 26.51 -16.05
CA VAL A 654 -19.32 26.22 -16.78
C VAL A 654 -19.53 25.13 -17.82
N PHE A 655 -20.25 24.07 -17.47
CA PHE A 655 -20.50 22.95 -18.36
C PHE A 655 -21.41 23.35 -19.54
N ASN A 656 -22.52 24.03 -19.28
CA ASN A 656 -23.44 24.48 -20.34
C ASN A 656 -22.76 25.47 -21.31
N TYR A 657 -21.99 26.43 -20.77
CA TYR A 657 -21.21 27.35 -21.60
C TYR A 657 -20.21 26.62 -22.49
N TYR A 658 -19.55 25.59 -21.94
CA TYR A 658 -18.64 24.75 -22.71
C TYR A 658 -19.36 23.97 -23.82
N LEU A 659 -20.55 23.44 -23.58
CA LEU A 659 -21.33 22.75 -24.62
C LEU A 659 -21.71 23.70 -25.78
N GLU A 660 -22.08 24.93 -25.45
CA GLU A 660 -22.48 25.95 -26.42
C GLU A 660 -21.28 26.48 -27.23
N THR A 661 -20.24 26.92 -26.55
CA THR A 661 -19.11 27.66 -27.15
C THR A 661 -17.88 26.82 -27.45
N GLY A 662 -17.66 25.71 -26.74
CA GLY A 662 -16.42 24.94 -26.75
C GLY A 662 -15.35 25.53 -25.84
N GLU A 663 -15.67 26.64 -25.14
CA GLU A 663 -14.72 27.36 -24.30
C GLU A 663 -15.19 27.42 -22.84
N ARG A 664 -14.30 27.81 -21.96
CA ARG A 664 -14.61 28.02 -20.57
C ARG A 664 -14.94 29.49 -20.29
N PRO A 665 -15.96 29.79 -19.46
CA PRO A 665 -16.26 31.19 -19.13
C PRO A 665 -15.05 31.87 -18.49
N GLU A 666 -14.72 33.08 -18.92
CA GLU A 666 -13.51 33.82 -18.55
C GLU A 666 -13.29 33.94 -17.04
N LYS A 667 -14.34 34.30 -16.27
CA LYS A 667 -14.26 34.44 -14.80
C LYS A 667 -13.91 33.16 -14.07
N TYR A 668 -14.13 31.99 -14.67
CA TYR A 668 -13.80 30.69 -14.15
C TYR A 668 -12.47 30.17 -14.70
N SER A 669 -11.79 30.91 -15.58
CA SER A 669 -10.45 30.57 -16.09
C SER A 669 -9.37 30.89 -15.06
N ARG A 670 -8.27 30.12 -15.09
CA ARG A 670 -7.09 30.36 -14.24
C ARG A 670 -6.27 31.56 -14.69
N GLU A 671 -6.44 31.99 -15.92
CA GLU A 671 -5.75 33.12 -16.53
C GLU A 671 -6.39 34.47 -16.10
N TYR A 672 -7.68 34.46 -15.76
CA TYR A 672 -8.38 35.63 -15.29
C TYR A 672 -7.95 36.04 -13.89
N LYS A 673 -7.33 37.21 -13.75
CA LYS A 673 -6.98 37.84 -12.46
C LYS A 673 -8.12 38.73 -11.98
N ILE A 674 -8.67 38.49 -10.77
CA ILE A 674 -9.62 39.34 -10.06
C ILE A 674 -8.83 40.39 -9.29
#